data_289a7ed86a4098bf944a2b1af9f0cdbc
#
_entry.id   289a7ed86a4098bf944a2b1af9f0cdbc
#
_cell.length_a   1.000
_cell.length_b   1.000
_cell.length_c   1.000
_cell.angle_alpha   90.00
_cell.angle_beta   90.00
_cell.angle_gamma   90.00
#
_symmetry.space_group_name_H-M   'P 1'
#
loop_
_entity.id
_entity.type
_entity.pdbx_description
1 polymer ?
#
loop_
_entity_poly.entity_id
_entity_poly.type
_entity_poly.pdbx_seq_one_letter_code
_entity_poly.pdbx_strand_id
1 'polypeptide(L)'
;MSGPRVTLRNAALLCLLAACGGDPIGPVVGSLQLSISGLPVGIPAEIHVTGPGGFARNVEASATLSGLTPGGYVVAAAVVTSGDQAYAPSPTSQTVTVADSPTPSGATVSYAPANGSLTITVTGLPVGTDPAITVSGPAGYNRSVTSSQTLSALVPGDYTVTALPVSDGSTQYTPSPSSRSVTMGANAAESAQVAYNSGSAGGFNLRVDGLYLVQSVQTYSRSVPLVKDRDALLRVFVTANEVNLAAPAVRVRLYHGGTLASTTEIASPAGSTSQTVDEGTLGASWNLVIPQTDVQPDLAVLVDVDPDNTVVEGNEGDNLFPANGVPLPVDVRSTGAFAVRFVPVVTSADGRTGNVTTGNMGQFLAAAMQMHPLAAYDGVVGQPYTTSVQTALKSDGTTWSAVLGEIEAARVDAGDGRAWYGVVNPDYTSGVAGMGYVGAPSAIGWDKLPSASGVAAHEWGHNWGRQHAPCGDPANPDQHFPYGGGVTGVYGYDQVSQVVKPPTAHDLMGYCSNDWISDYTYLGVLNYRAQHPLSASQVGRAVQPALLVWGRIERDRVILEPAFRVFTRPSLPPTSGPYRIEGRARDGSSLIRLDFAPAEVADAPDGSRSFAFAVPLSSDRADRLATLMLAGEGRSVTVSAAPEAAAVDVRAIPGGRVRLRWDATRAPVVLVRDPATGQVIAFARGGQTDVVTSRRELSLSVGDRIGGRDVRLSVPQR
;
A
#
# COMPACT_ATOMS: atom_id res chain seq x y z
N MET A 1 -36.13 31.28 58.83
CA MET A 1 -36.84 30.38 59.80
C MET A 1 -36.32 28.98 59.57
N SER A 2 -35.51 28.58 60.49
CA SER A 2 -35.50 27.32 61.19
C SER A 2 -35.02 26.11 60.41
N GLY A 3 -33.75 25.72 60.66
CA GLY A 3 -33.38 24.33 60.72
C GLY A 3 -33.98 23.63 61.99
N PRO A 4 -33.66 22.46 62.39
CA PRO A 4 -32.31 21.92 62.64
C PRO A 4 -32.16 20.41 62.32
N ARG A 5 -30.94 19.92 62.15
CA ARG A 5 -30.09 19.17 63.10
C ARG A 5 -30.67 17.86 63.67
N VAL A 6 -29.95 16.79 63.59
CA VAL A 6 -29.01 16.05 64.43
C VAL A 6 -29.44 14.56 64.50
N THR A 7 -28.69 13.49 64.55
CA THR A 7 -27.41 12.96 64.99
C THR A 7 -27.33 11.46 64.78
N LEU A 8 -26.16 11.01 64.48
CA LEU A 8 -25.34 9.92 65.01
C LEU A 8 -26.00 8.76 65.89
N ARG A 9 -25.67 7.52 65.51
CA ARG A 9 -24.85 6.60 66.37
C ARG A 9 -24.83 5.17 65.77
N ASN A 10 -23.62 4.72 65.48
CA ASN A 10 -22.81 3.65 66.13
C ASN A 10 -23.31 2.22 66.06
N ALA A 11 -22.49 1.44 65.39
CA ALA A 11 -21.65 0.33 65.85
C ALA A 11 -22.28 -1.07 65.94
N ALA A 12 -21.67 -1.99 65.21
CA ALA A 12 -20.92 -3.14 65.77
C ALA A 12 -20.56 -4.12 64.65
N LEU A 13 -19.31 -4.27 64.47
CA LEU A 13 -18.42 -5.43 64.35
C LEU A 13 -19.10 -6.80 64.44
N LEU A 14 -18.98 -7.62 63.35
CA LEU A 14 -18.75 -9.06 63.51
C LEU A 14 -17.97 -9.58 62.27
N CYS A 15 -16.76 -10.05 62.56
CA CYS A 15 -15.98 -10.91 61.68
C CYS A 15 -16.64 -12.27 61.52
N LEU A 16 -16.65 -12.79 60.29
CA LEU A 16 -16.50 -14.22 60.04
C LEU A 16 -15.83 -14.47 58.69
N LEU A 17 -14.76 -15.22 58.75
CA LEU A 17 -14.01 -15.82 57.64
C LEU A 17 -14.91 -16.73 56.83
N ALA A 18 -14.76 -16.67 55.50
CA ALA A 18 -14.70 -17.90 54.72
C ALA A 18 -14.32 -17.62 53.22
N ALA A 19 -13.35 -18.35 52.81
CA ALA A 19 -13.15 -18.95 51.50
C ALA A 19 -12.80 -18.07 50.29
N CYS A 20 -11.55 -18.22 49.88
CA CYS A 20 -11.03 -17.99 48.55
C CYS A 20 -11.87 -18.69 47.48
N GLY A 21 -12.53 -17.90 46.67
CA GLY A 21 -12.95 -18.28 45.34
C GLY A 21 -12.29 -17.27 44.40
N GLY A 22 -11.23 -17.71 43.70
CA GLY A 22 -10.64 -16.88 42.66
C GLY A 22 -11.63 -16.74 41.51
N ASP A 23 -12.19 -15.55 41.36
CA ASP A 23 -12.88 -15.21 40.14
C ASP A 23 -11.89 -15.34 38.97
N PRO A 24 -12.31 -15.88 37.81
CA PRO A 24 -11.48 -15.86 36.65
C PRO A 24 -11.22 -14.38 36.29
N ILE A 25 -9.96 -13.98 36.34
CA ILE A 25 -9.53 -12.66 35.86
C ILE A 25 -9.93 -12.59 34.39
N GLY A 26 -11.04 -11.92 34.11
CA GLY A 26 -11.41 -11.55 32.75
C GLY A 26 -10.28 -10.76 32.09
N PRO A 27 -10.26 -10.64 30.79
CA PRO A 27 -9.24 -9.87 30.13
C PRO A 27 -9.21 -8.47 30.74
N VAL A 28 -8.03 -8.11 31.22
CA VAL A 28 -7.71 -6.79 31.75
C VAL A 28 -7.97 -5.75 30.68
N VAL A 29 -8.95 -4.89 30.87
CA VAL A 29 -9.34 -3.88 29.89
C VAL A 29 -9.42 -2.51 30.53
N GLY A 30 -8.90 -1.53 29.82
CA GLY A 30 -9.01 -0.12 30.20
C GLY A 30 -10.01 0.64 29.33
N SER A 31 -10.02 1.95 29.50
CA SER A 31 -10.80 2.85 28.67
C SER A 31 -10.06 4.15 28.39
N LEU A 32 -10.37 4.77 27.24
CA LEU A 32 -9.86 6.07 26.82
C LEU A 32 -11.02 7.03 26.64
N GLN A 33 -11.04 8.09 27.43
CA GLN A 33 -11.98 9.20 27.27
C GLN A 33 -11.37 10.24 26.35
N LEU A 34 -11.96 10.43 25.18
CA LEU A 34 -11.57 11.45 24.22
C LEU A 34 -12.54 12.63 24.31
N SER A 35 -12.01 13.79 24.67
CA SER A 35 -12.74 15.05 24.75
C SER A 35 -12.38 15.91 23.53
N ILE A 36 -13.38 16.25 22.73
CA ILE A 36 -13.25 17.06 21.50
C ILE A 36 -14.01 18.37 21.72
N SER A 37 -13.36 19.47 21.36
CA SER A 37 -13.95 20.82 21.49
C SER A 37 -13.56 21.72 20.32
N GLY A 38 -14.24 22.85 20.18
CA GLY A 38 -13.89 23.92 19.25
C GLY A 38 -14.46 23.78 17.82
N LEU A 39 -15.12 22.66 17.49
CA LEU A 39 -15.87 22.54 16.24
C LEU A 39 -17.30 23.11 16.39
N PRO A 40 -17.87 23.71 15.37
CA PRO A 40 -19.27 24.10 15.35
C PRO A 40 -20.20 22.89 15.53
N VAL A 41 -21.40 23.15 16.05
CA VAL A 41 -22.42 22.12 16.23
C VAL A 41 -22.77 21.46 14.89
N GLY A 42 -22.69 20.13 14.87
CA GLY A 42 -23.03 19.34 13.67
C GLY A 42 -21.84 19.07 12.74
N ILE A 43 -20.66 19.62 13.01
CA ILE A 43 -19.45 19.30 12.24
C ILE A 43 -18.71 18.16 12.93
N PRO A 44 -18.55 16.97 12.28
CA PRO A 44 -17.81 15.84 12.85
C PRO A 44 -16.32 16.13 12.91
N ALA A 45 -15.67 15.65 13.95
CA ALA A 45 -14.21 15.65 14.02
C ALA A 45 -13.63 14.52 13.16
N GLU A 46 -12.40 14.69 12.70
CA GLU A 46 -11.66 13.68 11.95
C GLU A 46 -10.49 13.20 12.82
N ILE A 47 -10.76 12.22 13.69
CA ILE A 47 -9.76 11.67 14.62
C ILE A 47 -9.65 10.16 14.42
N HIS A 48 -8.42 9.70 14.26
CA HIS A 48 -8.08 8.29 14.13
C HIS A 48 -7.30 7.83 15.37
N VAL A 49 -7.83 6.83 16.07
CA VAL A 49 -7.22 6.26 17.28
C VAL A 49 -6.68 4.88 16.93
N THR A 50 -5.37 4.68 17.13
CA THR A 50 -4.71 3.39 16.94
C THR A 50 -4.06 2.93 18.24
N GLY A 51 -3.91 1.60 18.42
CA GLY A 51 -3.37 1.07 19.66
C GLY A 51 -3.00 -0.41 19.60
N PRO A 52 -2.70 -1.00 20.77
CA PRO A 52 -2.30 -2.41 20.88
C PRO A 52 -3.29 -3.38 20.25
N GLY A 53 -2.79 -4.49 19.72
CA GLY A 53 -3.60 -5.53 19.11
C GLY A 53 -4.20 -5.14 17.74
N GLY A 54 -3.68 -4.10 17.09
CA GLY A 54 -4.22 -3.59 15.82
C GLY A 54 -5.50 -2.77 15.99
N PHE A 55 -5.75 -2.25 17.20
CA PHE A 55 -6.90 -1.37 17.42
C PHE A 55 -6.80 -0.14 16.51
N ALA A 56 -7.86 0.10 15.75
CA ALA A 56 -8.02 1.29 14.92
C ALA A 56 -9.49 1.72 14.92
N ARG A 57 -9.77 2.98 15.18
CA ARG A 57 -11.13 3.52 15.21
C ARG A 57 -11.16 5.00 14.87
N ASN A 58 -12.11 5.38 14.01
CA ASN A 58 -12.43 6.78 13.77
C ASN A 58 -13.40 7.29 14.85
N VAL A 59 -13.16 8.52 15.29
CA VAL A 59 -13.95 9.19 16.32
C VAL A 59 -14.32 10.58 15.83
N GLU A 60 -15.63 10.83 15.70
CA GLU A 60 -16.20 12.04 15.13
C GLU A 60 -16.72 13.04 16.18
N ALA A 61 -16.89 12.58 17.41
CA ALA A 61 -17.34 13.40 18.54
C ALA A 61 -16.74 12.86 19.84
N SER A 62 -16.79 13.67 20.91
CA SER A 62 -16.33 13.24 22.23
C SER A 62 -16.94 11.90 22.61
N ALA A 63 -16.11 10.95 22.98
CA ALA A 63 -16.52 9.57 23.25
C ALA A 63 -15.61 8.89 24.28
N THR A 64 -16.15 7.88 24.93
CA THR A 64 -15.34 6.96 25.75
C THR A 64 -15.21 5.63 24.99
N LEU A 65 -13.98 5.26 24.66
CA LEU A 65 -13.63 3.98 24.06
C LEU A 65 -13.35 2.99 25.19
N SER A 66 -14.19 1.98 25.33
CA SER A 66 -14.11 0.99 26.40
C SER A 66 -13.62 -0.37 25.88
N GLY A 67 -13.17 -1.23 26.80
CA GLY A 67 -12.71 -2.57 26.43
C GLY A 67 -11.35 -2.58 25.76
N LEU A 68 -10.52 -1.58 26.03
CA LEU A 68 -9.21 -1.41 25.39
C LEU A 68 -8.15 -2.25 26.09
N THR A 69 -7.29 -2.89 25.33
CA THR A 69 -6.09 -3.55 25.86
C THR A 69 -5.15 -2.50 26.47
N PRO A 70 -4.67 -2.67 27.71
CA PRO A 70 -3.71 -1.75 28.31
C PRO A 70 -2.47 -1.55 27.41
N GLY A 71 -2.04 -0.30 27.27
CA GLY A 71 -0.90 0.06 26.40
C GLY A 71 -1.00 1.48 25.84
N GLY A 72 -0.08 1.82 24.96
CA GLY A 72 -0.03 3.11 24.28
C GLY A 72 -1.03 3.21 23.13
N TYR A 73 -1.87 4.23 23.15
CA TYR A 73 -2.79 4.58 22.07
C TYR A 73 -2.38 5.90 21.44
N VAL A 74 -2.27 5.92 20.12
CA VAL A 74 -2.01 7.15 19.37
C VAL A 74 -3.36 7.73 18.92
N VAL A 75 -3.63 8.95 19.33
CA VAL A 75 -4.77 9.75 18.90
C VAL A 75 -4.25 10.75 17.87
N ALA A 76 -4.52 10.54 16.60
CA ALA A 76 -4.16 11.40 15.48
C ALA A 76 -5.40 12.16 15.01
N ALA A 77 -5.30 13.47 14.88
CA ALA A 77 -6.40 14.33 14.46
C ALA A 77 -6.03 15.08 13.17
N ALA A 78 -6.96 15.14 12.24
CA ALA A 78 -6.81 15.84 10.97
C ALA A 78 -7.57 17.18 10.96
N VAL A 79 -7.25 18.04 10.00
CA VAL A 79 -7.96 19.31 9.74
C VAL A 79 -9.36 19.01 9.20
N VAL A 80 -10.36 19.64 9.78
CA VAL A 80 -11.76 19.55 9.33
C VAL A 80 -12.15 20.82 8.62
N THR A 81 -12.86 20.71 7.48
CA THR A 81 -13.39 21.85 6.74
C THR A 81 -14.91 21.88 6.78
N SER A 82 -15.47 23.07 6.92
CA SER A 82 -16.92 23.31 6.86
C SER A 82 -17.19 24.58 6.04
N GLY A 83 -17.60 24.41 4.80
CA GLY A 83 -17.67 25.53 3.84
C GLY A 83 -16.29 26.17 3.66
N ASP A 84 -16.22 27.48 3.82
CA ASP A 84 -14.98 28.27 3.66
C ASP A 84 -14.13 28.34 4.96
N GLN A 85 -14.49 27.59 6.00
CA GLN A 85 -13.77 27.60 7.26
C GLN A 85 -13.10 26.26 7.52
N ALA A 86 -11.80 26.29 7.77
CA ALA A 86 -11.03 25.16 8.28
C ALA A 86 -10.83 25.25 9.78
N TYR A 87 -10.73 24.12 10.42
CA TYR A 87 -10.45 23.97 11.84
C TYR A 87 -9.28 22.99 12.01
N ALA A 88 -8.18 23.51 12.57
CA ALA A 88 -7.00 22.66 12.85
C ALA A 88 -7.03 22.13 14.27
N PRO A 89 -6.70 20.84 14.44
CA PRO A 89 -6.63 20.22 15.75
C PRO A 89 -5.35 20.59 16.49
N SER A 90 -5.44 20.67 17.81
CA SER A 90 -4.31 20.77 18.70
C SER A 90 -4.54 19.87 19.93
N PRO A 91 -3.63 18.89 20.19
CA PRO A 91 -2.52 18.48 19.32
C PRO A 91 -2.97 17.74 18.05
N THR A 92 -2.14 17.73 17.01
CA THR A 92 -2.39 16.93 15.79
C THR A 92 -2.18 15.43 16.03
N SER A 93 -1.36 15.08 17.03
CA SER A 93 -1.16 13.70 17.48
C SER A 93 -0.71 13.68 18.93
N GLN A 94 -1.18 12.71 19.69
CA GLN A 94 -0.74 12.46 21.05
C GLN A 94 -0.80 10.96 21.37
N THR A 95 0.13 10.51 22.22
CA THR A 95 0.10 9.14 22.72
C THR A 95 -0.42 9.14 24.16
N VAL A 96 -1.44 8.31 24.43
CA VAL A 96 -2.07 8.15 25.74
C VAL A 96 -1.90 6.71 26.19
N THR A 97 -1.35 6.50 27.38
CA THR A 97 -1.26 5.17 27.96
C THR A 97 -2.58 4.80 28.64
N VAL A 98 -3.26 3.81 28.10
CA VAL A 98 -4.44 3.21 28.73
C VAL A 98 -3.96 2.18 29.73
N ALA A 99 -4.29 2.42 31.00
CA ALA A 99 -3.97 1.52 32.10
C ALA A 99 -5.10 0.49 32.32
N ASP A 100 -4.76 -0.59 33.03
CA ASP A 100 -5.75 -1.47 33.64
C ASP A 100 -6.39 -0.76 34.82
N SER A 101 -7.42 0.01 34.55
CA SER A 101 -8.07 0.85 35.55
C SER A 101 -9.53 1.10 35.18
N PRO A 102 -10.45 1.11 36.13
CA PRO A 102 -11.83 1.54 35.89
C PRO A 102 -11.93 3.05 35.58
N THR A 103 -10.88 3.82 35.87
CA THR A 103 -10.84 5.25 35.55
C THR A 103 -10.31 5.40 34.10
N PRO A 104 -11.07 6.03 33.20
CA PRO A 104 -10.59 6.27 31.81
C PRO A 104 -9.32 7.11 31.78
N SER A 105 -8.38 6.73 30.96
CA SER A 105 -7.27 7.62 30.54
C SER A 105 -7.83 8.74 29.67
N GLY A 106 -7.37 9.96 29.85
CA GLY A 106 -7.90 11.13 29.14
C GLY A 106 -7.04 11.56 27.95
N ALA A 107 -7.68 11.90 26.85
CA ALA A 107 -7.09 12.64 25.76
C ALA A 107 -7.98 13.83 25.39
N THR A 108 -7.39 14.95 25.07
CA THR A 108 -8.12 16.13 24.59
C THR A 108 -7.62 16.57 23.24
N VAL A 109 -8.54 16.92 22.36
CA VAL A 109 -8.23 17.56 21.06
C VAL A 109 -9.12 18.80 20.96
N SER A 110 -8.51 19.96 20.82
CA SER A 110 -9.21 21.20 20.60
C SER A 110 -9.02 21.65 19.16
N TYR A 111 -10.10 21.99 18.48
CA TYR A 111 -10.06 22.56 17.15
C TYR A 111 -10.18 24.09 17.20
N ALA A 112 -9.39 24.75 16.41
CA ALA A 112 -9.44 26.22 16.27
C ALA A 112 -9.52 26.60 14.79
N PRO A 113 -10.14 27.76 14.45
CA PRO A 113 -10.13 28.27 13.09
C PRO A 113 -8.69 28.33 12.54
N ALA A 114 -8.50 27.84 11.33
CA ALA A 114 -7.15 27.57 10.79
C ALA A 114 -7.03 27.89 9.31
N ASN A 115 -7.78 28.88 8.83
CA ASN A 115 -7.64 29.36 7.47
C ASN A 115 -6.29 30.04 7.29
N GLY A 116 -5.64 29.76 6.18
CA GLY A 116 -4.37 30.38 5.81
C GLY A 116 -4.55 31.66 4.99
N SER A 117 -3.42 32.17 4.52
CA SER A 117 -3.36 33.31 3.59
C SER A 117 -2.35 33.07 2.47
N LEU A 118 -2.64 33.57 1.29
CA LEU A 118 -1.75 33.51 0.13
C LEU A 118 -1.46 34.94 -0.35
N THR A 119 -0.22 35.36 -0.24
CA THR A 119 0.22 36.63 -0.77
C THR A 119 0.66 36.47 -2.22
N ILE A 120 -0.05 37.12 -3.14
CA ILE A 120 0.34 37.20 -4.53
C ILE A 120 1.13 38.50 -4.73
N THR A 121 2.38 38.36 -5.16
CA THR A 121 3.23 39.48 -5.53
C THR A 121 3.37 39.56 -7.03
N VAL A 122 2.96 40.67 -7.63
CA VAL A 122 3.07 40.93 -9.06
C VAL A 122 4.14 41.98 -9.28
N THR A 123 5.04 41.72 -10.22
CA THR A 123 6.12 42.63 -10.58
C THR A 123 6.22 42.76 -12.11
N GLY A 124 6.88 43.78 -12.61
CA GLY A 124 7.23 43.96 -14.00
C GLY A 124 6.16 44.60 -14.91
N LEU A 125 4.96 44.90 -14.39
CA LEU A 125 3.96 45.65 -15.16
C LEU A 125 4.08 47.16 -14.95
N PRO A 126 3.87 47.98 -15.99
CA PRO A 126 3.79 49.43 -15.85
C PRO A 126 2.52 49.85 -15.11
N VAL A 127 2.53 51.05 -14.56
CA VAL A 127 1.40 51.63 -13.87
C VAL A 127 0.22 51.75 -14.85
N GLY A 128 -0.91 51.19 -14.50
CA GLY A 128 -2.14 51.20 -15.30
C GLY A 128 -2.39 49.93 -16.15
N THR A 129 -1.47 48.95 -16.08
CA THR A 129 -1.66 47.64 -16.71
C THR A 129 -1.96 46.61 -15.61
N ASP A 130 -3.17 46.05 -15.61
CA ASP A 130 -3.57 45.07 -14.63
C ASP A 130 -3.08 43.66 -15.03
N PRO A 131 -2.60 42.84 -14.07
CA PRO A 131 -2.26 41.45 -14.34
C PRO A 131 -3.53 40.62 -14.60
N ALA A 132 -3.42 39.61 -15.43
CA ALA A 132 -4.46 38.63 -15.69
C ALA A 132 -4.17 37.32 -14.90
N ILE A 133 -4.41 37.36 -13.58
CA ILE A 133 -4.12 36.24 -12.69
C ILE A 133 -5.41 35.68 -12.13
N THR A 134 -5.50 34.34 -12.09
CA THR A 134 -6.60 33.63 -11.46
C THR A 134 -6.02 32.66 -10.43
N VAL A 135 -6.59 32.62 -9.24
CA VAL A 135 -6.27 31.66 -8.17
C VAL A 135 -7.45 30.72 -8.02
N SER A 136 -7.25 29.45 -8.31
CA SER A 136 -8.23 28.39 -8.10
C SER A 136 -7.78 27.49 -6.94
N GLY A 137 -8.72 26.83 -6.25
CA GLY A 137 -8.40 26.03 -5.08
C GLY A 137 -9.55 25.13 -4.62
N PRO A 138 -9.46 24.58 -3.38
CA PRO A 138 -10.45 23.68 -2.82
C PRO A 138 -11.87 24.25 -2.80
N ALA A 139 -12.89 23.36 -2.79
CA ALA A 139 -14.30 23.70 -2.75
C ALA A 139 -14.78 24.63 -3.89
N GLY A 140 -14.10 24.63 -5.03
CA GLY A 140 -14.44 25.50 -6.16
C GLY A 140 -13.97 26.95 -5.99
N TYR A 141 -13.02 27.21 -5.08
CA TYR A 141 -12.44 28.53 -4.93
C TYR A 141 -11.86 29.01 -6.26
N ASN A 142 -12.29 30.18 -6.69
CA ASN A 142 -11.80 30.82 -7.92
C ASN A 142 -11.86 32.33 -7.75
N ARG A 143 -10.71 33.01 -7.85
CA ARG A 143 -10.59 34.45 -7.66
C ARG A 143 -9.61 35.07 -8.63
N SER A 144 -10.03 36.15 -9.29
CA SER A 144 -9.16 37.00 -10.10
C SER A 144 -8.35 37.94 -9.21
N VAL A 145 -7.08 38.14 -9.57
CA VAL A 145 -6.12 39.01 -8.89
C VAL A 145 -5.65 40.06 -9.89
N THR A 146 -5.94 41.34 -9.60
CA THR A 146 -5.65 42.48 -10.47
C THR A 146 -4.55 43.38 -9.92
N SER A 147 -3.92 43.00 -8.81
CA SER A 147 -2.75 43.68 -8.22
C SER A 147 -2.11 42.78 -7.19
N SER A 148 -0.90 43.11 -6.74
CA SER A 148 -0.30 42.45 -5.58
C SER A 148 -1.22 42.57 -4.38
N GLN A 149 -1.65 41.44 -3.81
CA GLN A 149 -2.56 41.40 -2.67
C GLN A 149 -2.41 40.10 -1.89
N THR A 150 -2.92 40.11 -0.68
CA THR A 150 -3.05 38.91 0.15
C THR A 150 -4.49 38.42 0.14
N LEU A 151 -4.66 37.17 -0.27
CA LEU A 151 -5.92 36.41 -0.19
C LEU A 151 -5.98 35.79 1.18
N SER A 152 -6.96 36.13 1.99
CA SER A 152 -7.15 35.64 3.36
C SER A 152 -8.30 34.64 3.44
N ALA A 153 -8.42 33.98 4.57
CA ALA A 153 -9.47 33.00 4.86
C ALA A 153 -9.48 31.81 3.90
N LEU A 154 -8.30 31.35 3.48
CA LEU A 154 -8.15 30.22 2.59
C LEU A 154 -8.14 28.92 3.40
N VAL A 155 -8.99 27.96 3.03
CA VAL A 155 -8.97 26.61 3.64
C VAL A 155 -7.70 25.86 3.24
N PRO A 156 -7.15 24.98 4.10
CA PRO A 156 -6.01 24.14 3.73
C PRO A 156 -6.30 23.28 2.48
N GLY A 157 -5.28 23.11 1.64
CA GLY A 157 -5.35 22.36 0.40
C GLY A 157 -4.52 23.01 -0.71
N ASP A 158 -4.58 22.46 -1.90
CA ASP A 158 -3.78 22.91 -3.03
C ASP A 158 -4.49 24.04 -3.80
N TYR A 159 -3.74 25.11 -4.00
CA TYR A 159 -4.14 26.28 -4.79
C TYR A 159 -3.28 26.38 -6.04
N THR A 160 -3.90 26.70 -7.16
CA THR A 160 -3.19 26.98 -8.42
C THR A 160 -3.33 28.44 -8.77
N VAL A 161 -2.20 29.13 -8.89
CA VAL A 161 -2.09 30.50 -9.40
C VAL A 161 -1.80 30.40 -10.89
N THR A 162 -2.72 30.82 -11.74
CA THR A 162 -2.55 30.84 -13.20
C THR A 162 -2.50 32.30 -13.66
N ALA A 163 -1.48 32.65 -14.44
CA ALA A 163 -1.30 33.97 -15.01
C ALA A 163 -1.31 33.90 -16.56
N LEU A 164 -1.97 34.87 -17.18
CA LEU A 164 -2.02 35.01 -18.62
C LEU A 164 -1.25 36.24 -19.08
N PRO A 165 -0.71 36.28 -20.30
CA PRO A 165 -0.10 37.47 -20.87
C PRO A 165 -1.07 38.66 -20.90
N VAL A 166 -0.55 39.86 -20.67
CA VAL A 166 -1.29 41.11 -20.75
C VAL A 166 -0.55 42.09 -21.67
N SER A 167 -1.25 43.13 -22.17
CA SER A 167 -0.65 44.14 -23.04
C SER A 167 -1.11 45.55 -22.60
N ASP A 168 -0.19 46.52 -22.69
CA ASP A 168 -0.51 47.94 -22.53
C ASP A 168 -0.90 48.63 -23.87
N GLY A 169 -1.07 47.84 -24.93
CA GLY A 169 -1.39 48.29 -26.29
C GLY A 169 -0.15 48.43 -27.18
N SER A 170 1.04 48.55 -26.63
CA SER A 170 2.31 48.64 -27.37
C SER A 170 3.30 47.53 -27.03
N THR A 171 3.23 47.04 -25.81
CA THR A 171 4.14 46.01 -25.28
C THR A 171 3.32 44.88 -24.71
N GLN A 172 3.72 43.65 -25.03
CA GLN A 172 3.17 42.46 -24.39
C GLN A 172 4.01 42.11 -23.16
N TYR A 173 3.35 41.77 -22.08
CA TYR A 173 3.97 41.34 -20.84
C TYR A 173 3.59 39.87 -20.57
N THR A 174 4.59 39.01 -20.55
CA THR A 174 4.41 37.58 -20.36
C THR A 174 4.69 37.22 -18.90
N PRO A 175 3.80 36.48 -18.22
CA PRO A 175 4.00 36.11 -16.84
C PRO A 175 4.99 34.95 -16.70
N SER A 176 5.84 35.04 -15.69
CA SER A 176 6.73 33.97 -15.27
C SER A 176 6.65 33.81 -13.73
N PRO A 177 6.23 32.62 -13.23
CA PRO A 177 5.65 31.52 -13.98
C PRO A 177 4.23 31.78 -14.49
N SER A 178 3.81 31.14 -15.57
CA SER A 178 2.42 31.19 -16.09
C SER A 178 1.44 30.40 -15.22
N SER A 179 1.95 29.42 -14.44
CA SER A 179 1.17 28.65 -13.46
C SER A 179 2.03 28.22 -12.29
N ARG A 180 1.46 28.23 -11.08
CA ARG A 180 2.14 27.80 -9.86
C ARG A 180 1.16 27.15 -8.89
N SER A 181 1.49 25.94 -8.40
CA SER A 181 0.77 25.32 -7.31
C SER A 181 1.35 25.75 -5.96
N VAL A 182 0.45 25.99 -4.99
CA VAL A 182 0.78 26.36 -3.61
C VAL A 182 -0.07 25.50 -2.68
N THR A 183 0.58 24.67 -1.87
CA THR A 183 -0.11 23.89 -0.85
C THR A 183 -0.28 24.72 0.41
N MET A 184 -1.53 25.02 0.76
CA MET A 184 -1.90 25.80 1.95
C MET A 184 -2.04 24.87 3.15
N GLY A 185 -1.16 25.00 4.13
CA GLY A 185 -1.31 24.36 5.43
C GLY A 185 -2.30 25.08 6.34
N ALA A 186 -2.66 24.46 7.46
CA ALA A 186 -3.47 25.10 8.50
C ALA A 186 -2.72 26.31 9.10
N ASN A 187 -3.38 27.48 9.13
CA ASN A 187 -2.79 28.75 9.55
C ASN A 187 -1.53 29.18 8.79
N ALA A 188 -1.27 28.61 7.64
CA ALA A 188 -0.08 28.94 6.84
C ALA A 188 -0.22 30.34 6.20
N ALA A 189 0.91 31.01 6.09
CA ALA A 189 1.06 32.23 5.31
C ALA A 189 1.99 31.92 4.13
N GLU A 190 1.40 31.63 2.99
CA GLU A 190 2.12 31.26 1.77
C GLU A 190 2.27 32.45 0.84
N SER A 191 3.18 32.33 -0.13
CA SER A 191 3.40 33.37 -1.12
C SER A 191 3.62 32.80 -2.51
N ALA A 192 3.13 33.50 -3.51
CA ALA A 192 3.40 33.27 -4.91
C ALA A 192 3.79 34.57 -5.59
N GLN A 193 4.89 34.58 -6.28
CA GLN A 193 5.33 35.69 -7.12
C GLN A 193 5.03 35.38 -8.58
N VAL A 194 4.52 36.36 -9.29
CA VAL A 194 4.37 36.35 -10.75
C VAL A 194 5.09 37.59 -11.28
N ALA A 195 6.18 37.39 -12.01
CA ALA A 195 6.86 38.47 -12.70
C ALA A 195 6.36 38.56 -14.14
N TYR A 196 5.92 39.74 -14.57
CA TYR A 196 5.63 40.01 -15.96
C TYR A 196 6.84 40.62 -16.63
N ASN A 197 7.34 39.95 -17.64
CA ASN A 197 8.49 40.41 -18.42
C ASN A 197 8.01 41.11 -19.68
N SER A 198 8.48 42.32 -19.94
CA SER A 198 8.20 43.04 -21.18
C SER A 198 8.94 42.36 -22.35
N GLY A 199 8.19 41.69 -23.21
CA GLY A 199 8.66 41.38 -24.55
C GLY A 199 8.39 42.56 -25.45
N SER A 200 9.30 42.97 -26.32
CA SER A 200 8.95 43.86 -27.44
C SER A 200 7.81 43.17 -28.22
N ALA A 201 6.72 43.91 -28.49
CA ALA A 201 5.70 43.43 -29.38
C ALA A 201 6.35 43.20 -30.75
N GLY A 202 6.74 41.92 -31.05
CA GLY A 202 7.39 41.57 -32.32
C GLY A 202 8.79 40.96 -32.23
N GLY A 203 9.35 40.67 -31.03
CA GLY A 203 10.62 39.92 -30.90
C GLY A 203 10.40 38.42 -30.59
N PHE A 204 11.18 37.57 -31.25
CA PHE A 204 11.26 36.14 -30.90
C PHE A 204 11.68 35.95 -29.43
N ASN A 205 11.09 34.99 -28.74
CA ASN A 205 11.43 34.69 -27.35
C ASN A 205 11.23 33.21 -27.04
N LEU A 206 12.21 32.65 -26.35
CA LEU A 206 12.18 31.30 -25.77
C LEU A 206 11.96 31.40 -24.26
N ARG A 207 11.45 30.34 -23.68
CA ARG A 207 11.40 30.18 -22.22
C ARG A 207 11.32 28.71 -21.83
N VAL A 208 11.81 28.39 -20.66
CA VAL A 208 11.50 27.10 -20.05
C VAL A 208 10.11 27.21 -19.40
N ASP A 209 9.10 26.56 -20.01
CA ASP A 209 7.73 26.55 -19.48
C ASP A 209 7.63 25.70 -18.21
N GLY A 210 8.34 24.56 -18.17
CA GLY A 210 8.40 23.69 -17.01
C GLY A 210 9.29 22.49 -17.21
N LEU A 211 9.38 21.68 -16.16
CA LEU A 211 10.09 20.41 -16.18
C LEU A 211 9.47 19.44 -15.19
N TYR A 212 9.70 18.15 -15.40
CA TYR A 212 9.48 17.12 -14.39
C TYR A 212 10.45 15.96 -14.58
N LEU A 213 10.62 15.17 -13.51
CA LEU A 213 11.27 13.87 -13.56
C LEU A 213 10.22 12.77 -13.47
N VAL A 214 10.36 11.73 -14.28
CA VAL A 214 9.42 10.61 -14.33
C VAL A 214 10.15 9.27 -14.26
N GLN A 215 9.61 8.34 -13.49
CA GLN A 215 10.08 6.93 -13.44
C GLN A 215 9.07 5.96 -14.05
N SER A 216 7.80 6.15 -13.78
CA SER A 216 6.70 5.36 -14.35
C SER A 216 5.58 6.28 -14.79
N VAL A 217 5.17 7.21 -13.94
CA VAL A 217 4.06 8.12 -14.16
C VAL A 217 4.37 9.46 -13.48
N GLN A 218 3.91 10.56 -14.07
CA GLN A 218 4.08 11.88 -13.50
C GLN A 218 3.01 12.84 -14.01
N THR A 219 2.68 13.82 -13.19
CA THR A 219 1.87 14.98 -13.59
C THR A 219 2.76 16.14 -13.96
N TYR A 220 2.27 17.06 -14.78
CA TYR A 220 3.01 18.30 -15.10
C TYR A 220 3.32 19.12 -13.84
N SER A 221 2.45 19.04 -12.84
CA SER A 221 2.64 19.68 -11.52
C SER A 221 3.65 18.97 -10.60
N ARG A 222 4.21 17.83 -11.02
CA ARG A 222 5.21 17.06 -10.26
C ARG A 222 4.69 16.44 -8.95
N SER A 223 3.42 16.04 -8.94
CA SER A 223 2.76 15.52 -7.73
C SER A 223 3.15 14.07 -7.37
N VAL A 224 3.84 13.36 -8.26
CA VAL A 224 4.22 11.96 -8.04
C VAL A 224 5.69 11.89 -7.58
N PRO A 225 5.96 11.44 -6.33
CA PRO A 225 7.32 11.27 -5.84
C PRO A 225 8.09 10.23 -6.63
N LEU A 226 9.39 10.46 -6.78
CA LEU A 226 10.32 9.46 -7.30
C LEU A 226 10.71 8.45 -6.22
N VAL A 227 11.15 7.28 -6.66
CA VAL A 227 11.76 6.27 -5.79
C VAL A 227 13.27 6.42 -5.85
N LYS A 228 13.89 6.49 -4.68
CA LYS A 228 15.34 6.51 -4.52
C LYS A 228 16.01 5.31 -5.18
N ASP A 229 17.23 5.49 -5.69
CA ASP A 229 18.05 4.44 -6.31
C ASP A 229 17.39 3.78 -7.55
N ARG A 230 16.60 4.54 -8.30
CA ARG A 230 16.00 4.14 -9.57
C ARG A 230 16.18 5.27 -10.59
N ASP A 231 16.60 4.93 -11.80
CA ASP A 231 16.76 5.89 -12.89
C ASP A 231 15.48 6.70 -13.09
N ALA A 232 15.62 7.97 -13.48
CA ALA A 232 14.51 8.84 -13.84
C ALA A 232 14.78 9.56 -15.16
N LEU A 233 13.76 9.83 -15.94
CA LEU A 233 13.86 10.73 -17.09
C LEU A 233 13.47 12.13 -16.65
N LEU A 234 14.41 13.09 -16.76
CA LEU A 234 14.11 14.51 -16.74
C LEU A 234 13.55 14.91 -18.11
N ARG A 235 12.39 15.56 -18.12
CA ARG A 235 11.82 16.21 -19.28
C ARG A 235 11.74 17.71 -19.05
N VAL A 236 12.35 18.49 -19.92
CA VAL A 236 12.32 19.96 -19.90
C VAL A 236 11.50 20.43 -21.08
N PHE A 237 10.50 21.25 -20.84
CA PHE A 237 9.61 21.81 -21.85
C PHE A 237 9.97 23.27 -22.11
N VAL A 238 10.50 23.51 -23.30
CA VAL A 238 10.80 24.86 -23.79
C VAL A 238 9.74 25.26 -24.79
N THR A 239 9.24 26.48 -24.69
CA THR A 239 8.29 27.05 -25.62
C THR A 239 8.81 28.34 -26.23
N ALA A 240 8.37 28.63 -27.46
CA ALA A 240 8.61 29.89 -28.16
C ALA A 240 7.30 30.67 -28.29
N ASN A 241 7.38 31.98 -28.40
CA ASN A 241 6.22 32.85 -28.60
C ASN A 241 5.68 32.86 -30.04
N GLU A 242 6.47 32.43 -31.03
CA GLU A 242 6.09 32.40 -32.45
C GLU A 242 6.69 31.21 -33.17
N VAL A 243 6.23 30.97 -34.41
CA VAL A 243 6.76 29.95 -35.32
C VAL A 243 8.23 30.26 -35.66
N ASN A 244 9.11 29.33 -35.53
CA ASN A 244 10.54 29.54 -35.57
C ASN A 244 11.32 28.33 -36.14
N LEU A 245 12.62 28.50 -36.31
CA LEU A 245 13.61 27.48 -36.60
C LEU A 245 14.70 27.44 -35.52
N ALA A 246 14.40 27.92 -34.31
CA ALA A 246 15.35 27.90 -33.20
C ALA A 246 15.43 26.49 -32.59
N ALA A 247 16.65 26.05 -32.45
CA ALA A 247 17.00 24.73 -31.90
C ALA A 247 17.98 24.92 -30.69
N PRO A 248 17.56 25.57 -29.59
CA PRO A 248 18.44 25.91 -28.52
C PRO A 248 18.88 24.67 -27.75
N ALA A 249 20.07 24.73 -27.14
CA ALA A 249 20.47 23.79 -26.12
C ALA A 249 19.76 24.11 -24.80
N VAL A 250 19.63 23.11 -23.94
CA VAL A 250 19.21 23.28 -22.53
C VAL A 250 20.32 22.80 -21.62
N ARG A 251 20.75 23.65 -20.71
CA ARG A 251 21.72 23.29 -19.66
C ARG A 251 20.97 22.86 -18.40
N VAL A 252 21.28 21.66 -17.93
CA VAL A 252 20.73 21.06 -16.72
C VAL A 252 21.82 21.05 -15.65
N ARG A 253 21.48 21.54 -14.46
CA ARG A 253 22.35 21.51 -13.27
C ARG A 253 21.67 20.72 -12.17
N LEU A 254 22.33 19.67 -11.72
CA LEU A 254 21.87 18.85 -10.60
C LEU A 254 22.58 19.25 -9.32
N TYR A 255 21.85 19.29 -8.24
CA TYR A 255 22.34 19.66 -6.91
C TYR A 255 22.00 18.56 -5.91
N HIS A 256 22.92 18.30 -4.97
CA HIS A 256 22.71 17.47 -3.80
C HIS A 256 22.99 18.25 -2.54
N GLY A 257 22.00 18.32 -1.64
CA GLY A 257 22.14 19.07 -0.40
C GLY A 257 22.52 20.56 -0.62
N GLY A 258 22.09 21.16 -1.73
CA GLY A 258 22.41 22.53 -2.12
C GLY A 258 23.75 22.71 -2.83
N THR A 259 24.56 21.65 -2.99
CA THR A 259 25.83 21.68 -3.71
C THR A 259 25.69 21.23 -5.14
N LEU A 260 26.21 21.96 -6.11
CA LEU A 260 26.23 21.57 -7.52
C LEU A 260 27.01 20.27 -7.69
N ALA A 261 26.33 19.24 -8.18
CA ALA A 261 26.89 17.91 -8.41
C ALA A 261 27.31 17.70 -9.87
N SER A 262 26.49 18.14 -10.82
CA SER A 262 26.79 17.99 -12.25
C SER A 262 26.14 19.09 -13.09
N THR A 263 26.69 19.29 -14.27
CA THR A 263 26.14 20.15 -15.32
C THR A 263 26.19 19.38 -16.63
N THR A 264 25.04 19.33 -17.33
CA THR A 264 24.91 18.64 -18.61
C THR A 264 24.15 19.54 -19.60
N GLU A 265 24.61 19.62 -20.83
CA GLU A 265 23.88 20.28 -21.90
C GLU A 265 23.18 19.25 -22.77
N ILE A 266 21.93 19.56 -23.14
CA ILE A 266 21.07 18.73 -23.97
C ILE A 266 20.83 19.50 -25.26
N ALA A 267 21.22 18.92 -26.39
CA ALA A 267 20.90 19.50 -27.68
C ALA A 267 19.39 19.51 -27.96
N SER A 268 18.93 20.42 -28.77
CA SER A 268 17.52 20.46 -29.18
C SER A 268 17.08 19.13 -29.79
N PRO A 269 15.93 18.58 -29.39
CA PRO A 269 15.39 17.36 -29.97
C PRO A 269 14.82 17.55 -31.37
N ALA A 270 14.60 18.80 -31.80
CA ALA A 270 13.98 19.14 -33.10
C ALA A 270 14.66 20.38 -33.71
N GLY A 271 14.38 20.64 -34.97
CA GLY A 271 14.89 21.83 -35.70
C GLY A 271 14.07 23.10 -35.45
N SER A 272 13.13 23.09 -34.54
CA SER A 272 12.30 24.22 -34.12
C SER A 272 11.78 24.03 -32.72
N THR A 273 11.46 25.13 -32.03
CA THR A 273 10.85 25.11 -30.69
C THR A 273 9.35 25.32 -30.78
N SER A 274 8.57 24.45 -30.12
CA SER A 274 7.10 24.50 -30.12
C SER A 274 6.59 25.76 -29.42
N GLN A 275 5.39 26.22 -29.82
CA GLN A 275 4.69 27.29 -29.12
C GLN A 275 3.87 26.81 -27.91
N THR A 276 3.68 25.50 -27.79
CA THR A 276 2.89 24.88 -26.71
C THR A 276 3.59 23.65 -26.17
N VAL A 277 3.34 23.35 -24.91
CA VAL A 277 3.80 22.12 -24.28
C VAL A 277 3.10 20.92 -24.89
N ASP A 278 3.85 19.90 -25.25
CA ASP A 278 3.36 18.59 -25.68
C ASP A 278 4.05 17.50 -24.84
N GLU A 279 3.32 17.02 -23.83
CA GLU A 279 3.79 15.90 -23.00
C GLU A 279 3.68 14.54 -23.69
N GLY A 280 2.80 14.44 -24.71
CA GLY A 280 2.54 13.19 -25.41
C GLY A 280 3.66 12.74 -26.32
N THR A 281 4.49 13.67 -26.78
CA THR A 281 5.59 13.41 -27.70
C THR A 281 6.94 13.53 -26.99
N LEU A 282 7.70 12.43 -26.92
CA LEU A 282 9.01 12.45 -26.26
C LEU A 282 9.98 13.45 -26.90
N GLY A 283 9.98 13.55 -28.23
CA GLY A 283 10.80 14.47 -29.01
C GLY A 283 10.37 15.95 -28.92
N ALA A 284 9.28 16.28 -28.22
CA ALA A 284 8.84 17.65 -27.99
C ALA A 284 9.41 18.24 -26.66
N SER A 285 10.28 17.52 -25.99
CA SER A 285 10.96 17.96 -24.76
C SER A 285 12.45 17.65 -24.82
N TRP A 286 13.25 18.41 -24.10
CA TRP A 286 14.67 18.11 -23.86
C TRP A 286 14.76 17.07 -22.76
N ASN A 287 15.37 15.93 -23.07
CA ASN A 287 15.31 14.77 -22.21
C ASN A 287 16.70 14.36 -21.72
N LEU A 288 16.81 14.09 -20.42
CA LEU A 288 18.04 13.62 -19.79
C LEU A 288 17.73 12.46 -18.84
N VAL A 289 18.40 11.34 -19.02
CA VAL A 289 18.34 10.26 -18.03
C VAL A 289 19.17 10.66 -16.82
N ILE A 290 18.52 10.74 -15.67
CA ILE A 290 19.17 10.94 -14.38
C ILE A 290 19.44 9.55 -13.80
N PRO A 291 20.71 9.17 -13.62
CA PRO A 291 21.05 7.83 -13.15
C PRO A 291 20.60 7.63 -11.69
N GLN A 292 20.33 6.39 -11.33
CA GLN A 292 19.87 6.00 -10.00
C GLN A 292 20.76 6.53 -8.86
N THR A 293 22.05 6.71 -9.09
CA THR A 293 22.99 7.28 -8.12
C THR A 293 22.69 8.73 -7.75
N ASP A 294 22.07 9.47 -8.66
CA ASP A 294 21.71 10.87 -8.48
C ASP A 294 20.25 11.06 -8.05
N VAL A 295 19.40 10.01 -8.17
CA VAL A 295 18.03 10.06 -7.67
C VAL A 295 18.03 9.80 -6.16
N GLN A 296 18.34 10.84 -5.39
CA GLN A 296 18.47 10.82 -3.94
C GLN A 296 17.52 11.85 -3.28
N PRO A 297 17.18 11.71 -1.99
CA PRO A 297 16.21 12.60 -1.30
C PRO A 297 16.59 14.08 -1.25
N ASP A 298 17.83 14.40 -1.51
CA ASP A 298 18.37 15.77 -1.52
C ASP A 298 18.61 16.33 -2.93
N LEU A 299 18.08 15.65 -3.96
CA LEU A 299 18.18 16.08 -5.36
C LEU A 299 17.38 17.36 -5.59
N ALA A 300 18.02 18.31 -6.26
CA ALA A 300 17.35 19.50 -6.81
C ALA A 300 17.88 19.81 -8.21
N VAL A 301 17.04 20.43 -9.05
CA VAL A 301 17.32 20.67 -10.47
C VAL A 301 17.13 22.14 -10.81
N LEU A 302 18.06 22.69 -11.58
CA LEU A 302 17.99 24.04 -12.16
C LEU A 302 18.32 23.91 -13.64
N VAL A 303 17.52 24.50 -14.51
CA VAL A 303 17.74 24.45 -15.96
C VAL A 303 17.68 25.84 -16.58
N ASP A 304 18.38 26.02 -17.67
CA ASP A 304 18.31 27.22 -18.51
C ASP A 304 18.33 26.82 -20.00
N VAL A 305 17.49 27.47 -20.78
CA VAL A 305 17.47 27.35 -22.25
C VAL A 305 18.44 28.36 -22.85
N ASP A 306 19.03 28.02 -23.98
CA ASP A 306 20.01 28.82 -24.71
C ASP A 306 21.13 29.43 -23.84
N PRO A 307 21.87 28.59 -23.07
CA PRO A 307 22.80 29.03 -22.05
C PRO A 307 23.96 29.88 -22.60
N ASP A 308 24.22 29.84 -23.89
CA ASP A 308 25.29 30.56 -24.57
C ASP A 308 24.79 31.74 -25.42
N ASN A 309 23.49 32.10 -25.31
CA ASN A 309 22.81 33.16 -26.06
C ASN A 309 23.12 33.10 -27.58
N THR A 310 22.94 31.92 -28.14
CA THR A 310 23.14 31.67 -29.56
C THR A 310 21.93 32.03 -30.42
N VAL A 311 20.75 32.07 -29.78
CA VAL A 311 19.48 32.49 -30.38
C VAL A 311 19.21 33.92 -29.93
N VAL A 312 18.97 34.79 -30.92
CA VAL A 312 18.64 36.20 -30.59
C VAL A 312 17.20 36.30 -30.10
N GLU A 313 17.05 36.73 -28.86
CA GLU A 313 15.77 36.81 -28.19
C GLU A 313 15.44 38.21 -27.69
N GLY A 314 14.11 38.48 -27.54
CA GLY A 314 13.65 39.76 -27.00
C GLY A 314 13.78 39.85 -25.47
N ASN A 315 13.90 38.71 -24.78
CA ASN A 315 14.00 38.64 -23.31
C ASN A 315 14.80 37.40 -22.88
N GLU A 316 16.05 37.63 -22.52
CA GLU A 316 16.96 36.60 -21.97
C GLU A 316 16.69 36.29 -20.47
N GLY A 317 15.80 37.05 -19.82
CA GLY A 317 15.59 36.97 -18.37
C GLY A 317 14.67 35.85 -17.93
N ASP A 318 13.95 35.18 -18.87
CA ASP A 318 13.03 34.08 -18.60
C ASP A 318 13.51 32.71 -19.12
N ASN A 319 14.77 32.63 -19.51
CA ASN A 319 15.45 31.42 -19.94
C ASN A 319 15.74 30.45 -18.80
N LEU A 320 15.67 30.91 -17.56
CA LEU A 320 16.01 30.14 -16.36
C LEU A 320 14.76 29.53 -15.69
N PHE A 321 14.82 28.26 -15.30
CA PHE A 321 13.75 27.61 -14.52
C PHE A 321 14.32 26.81 -13.34
N PRO A 322 13.85 27.05 -12.09
CA PRO A 322 12.91 28.12 -11.71
C PRO A 322 13.49 29.52 -11.92
N ALA A 323 12.62 30.47 -12.27
CA ALA A 323 13.04 31.83 -12.65
C ALA A 323 13.76 32.61 -11.52
N ASN A 324 13.61 32.19 -10.27
CA ASN A 324 14.31 32.78 -9.11
C ASN A 324 15.74 32.26 -8.94
N GLY A 325 16.22 31.36 -9.81
CA GLY A 325 17.56 30.79 -9.75
C GLY A 325 17.80 29.83 -8.58
N VAL A 326 16.77 29.49 -7.81
CA VAL A 326 16.87 28.51 -6.73
C VAL A 326 16.57 27.12 -7.28
N PRO A 327 17.48 26.15 -7.13
CA PRO A 327 17.24 24.80 -7.63
C PRO A 327 15.93 24.22 -7.10
N LEU A 328 15.10 23.64 -7.99
CA LEU A 328 13.83 23.03 -7.69
C LEU A 328 14.07 21.70 -6.94
N PRO A 329 13.63 21.56 -5.69
CA PRO A 329 13.76 20.29 -4.99
C PRO A 329 12.85 19.23 -5.62
N VAL A 330 13.34 17.99 -5.67
CA VAL A 330 12.63 16.83 -6.19
C VAL A 330 12.17 15.96 -5.03
N ASP A 331 10.88 15.61 -4.97
CA ASP A 331 10.38 14.67 -3.96
C ASP A 331 10.85 13.25 -4.30
N VAL A 332 11.88 12.77 -3.60
CA VAL A 332 12.45 11.42 -3.74
C VAL A 332 12.27 10.67 -2.44
N ARG A 333 11.59 9.53 -2.52
CA ARG A 333 11.26 8.69 -1.35
C ARG A 333 12.00 7.36 -1.38
N SER A 334 12.46 6.94 -0.21
CA SER A 334 13.08 5.62 -0.03
C SER A 334 12.01 4.56 0.13
N THR A 335 12.11 3.48 -0.64
CA THR A 335 11.31 2.28 -0.48
C THR A 335 12.24 1.09 -0.27
N GLY A 336 11.89 0.17 0.65
CA GLY A 336 12.66 -1.06 0.81
C GLY A 336 12.58 -1.93 -0.45
N ALA A 337 13.57 -2.81 -0.65
CA ALA A 337 13.50 -3.82 -1.69
C ALA A 337 12.24 -4.69 -1.55
N PHE A 338 11.65 -5.08 -2.66
CA PHE A 338 10.50 -5.98 -2.66
C PHE A 338 10.97 -7.42 -2.38
N ALA A 339 10.82 -7.86 -1.13
CA ALA A 339 11.16 -9.22 -0.72
C ALA A 339 10.06 -10.19 -1.14
N VAL A 340 10.34 -11.08 -2.09
CA VAL A 340 9.35 -12.02 -2.64
C VAL A 340 9.91 -13.43 -2.75
N ARG A 341 9.08 -14.43 -2.42
CA ARG A 341 9.32 -15.85 -2.65
C ARG A 341 8.39 -16.37 -3.71
N PHE A 342 8.96 -16.85 -4.80
CA PHE A 342 8.23 -17.61 -5.82
C PHE A 342 8.14 -19.08 -5.41
N VAL A 343 6.97 -19.66 -5.57
CA VAL A 343 6.71 -21.07 -5.22
C VAL A 343 6.17 -21.78 -6.47
N PRO A 344 6.94 -22.71 -7.08
CA PRO A 344 6.41 -23.58 -8.13
C PRO A 344 5.28 -24.45 -7.55
N VAL A 345 4.05 -24.26 -8.01
CA VAL A 345 2.89 -25.05 -7.52
C VAL A 345 2.68 -26.26 -8.40
N VAL A 346 2.63 -27.45 -7.78
CA VAL A 346 2.29 -28.73 -8.40
C VAL A 346 0.81 -28.97 -8.15
N THR A 347 0.02 -29.04 -9.21
CA THR A 347 -1.42 -29.36 -9.10
C THR A 347 -1.63 -30.87 -8.93
N SER A 348 -2.35 -31.29 -7.87
CA SER A 348 -2.57 -32.71 -7.57
C SER A 348 -3.46 -33.41 -8.58
N ALA A 349 -4.32 -32.64 -9.27
CA ALA A 349 -5.30 -33.17 -10.22
C ALA A 349 -4.65 -33.74 -11.50
N ASP A 350 -3.61 -33.07 -12.01
CA ASP A 350 -3.01 -33.35 -13.32
C ASP A 350 -1.47 -33.41 -13.27
N GLY A 351 -0.85 -33.09 -12.14
CA GLY A 351 0.59 -33.11 -11.93
C GLY A 351 1.36 -32.00 -12.65
N ARG A 352 0.67 -30.99 -13.21
CA ARG A 352 1.32 -29.84 -13.82
C ARG A 352 2.04 -29.02 -12.77
N THR A 353 3.16 -28.44 -13.13
CA THR A 353 3.99 -27.64 -12.23
C THR A 353 4.23 -26.28 -12.86
N GLY A 354 4.01 -25.22 -12.08
CA GLY A 354 4.31 -23.87 -12.51
C GLY A 354 5.80 -23.69 -12.78
N ASN A 355 6.12 -23.13 -13.93
CA ASN A 355 7.49 -22.98 -14.42
C ASN A 355 8.11 -21.67 -13.92
N VAL A 356 8.60 -21.67 -12.66
CA VAL A 356 9.42 -20.59 -12.12
C VAL A 356 10.72 -21.16 -11.57
N THR A 357 11.82 -20.51 -11.92
CA THR A 357 13.20 -20.87 -11.56
C THR A 357 13.98 -19.59 -11.21
N THR A 358 15.15 -19.74 -10.61
CA THR A 358 16.05 -18.60 -10.40
C THR A 358 16.48 -17.92 -11.70
N GLY A 359 16.46 -18.64 -12.83
CA GLY A 359 16.82 -18.10 -14.14
C GLY A 359 15.72 -17.27 -14.81
N ASN A 360 14.44 -17.51 -14.51
CA ASN A 360 13.33 -16.79 -15.15
C ASN A 360 12.49 -15.92 -14.18
N MET A 361 12.72 -15.96 -12.87
CA MET A 361 11.93 -15.18 -11.91
C MET A 361 11.94 -13.67 -12.19
N GLY A 362 13.04 -13.14 -12.74
CA GLY A 362 13.15 -11.75 -13.14
C GLY A 362 12.14 -11.34 -14.22
N GLN A 363 11.73 -12.28 -15.07
CA GLN A 363 10.72 -12.03 -16.10
C GLN A 363 9.32 -11.84 -15.50
N PHE A 364 8.99 -12.50 -14.39
CA PHE A 364 7.75 -12.27 -13.65
C PHE A 364 7.72 -10.91 -12.95
N LEU A 365 8.89 -10.40 -12.55
CA LEU A 365 9.02 -9.12 -11.85
C LEU A 365 9.09 -7.92 -12.81
N ALA A 366 9.33 -8.15 -14.10
CA ALA A 366 9.64 -7.09 -15.06
C ALA A 366 8.57 -5.97 -15.10
N ALA A 367 7.29 -6.32 -15.25
CA ALA A 367 6.21 -5.34 -15.30
C ALA A 367 6.06 -4.57 -13.98
N ALA A 368 6.19 -5.24 -12.84
CA ALA A 368 6.13 -4.59 -11.54
C ALA A 368 7.29 -3.61 -11.33
N MET A 369 8.49 -3.97 -11.75
CA MET A 369 9.67 -3.09 -11.68
C MET A 369 9.52 -1.86 -12.59
N GLN A 370 8.82 -1.99 -13.70
CA GLN A 370 8.56 -0.88 -14.61
C GLN A 370 7.49 0.08 -14.08
N MET A 371 6.38 -0.46 -13.55
CA MET A 371 5.18 0.32 -13.25
C MET A 371 5.08 0.72 -11.78
N HIS A 372 5.35 -0.19 -10.84
CA HIS A 372 5.21 0.10 -9.41
C HIS A 372 6.39 0.92 -8.83
N PRO A 373 6.19 1.58 -7.67
CA PRO A 373 7.25 2.33 -6.98
C PRO A 373 8.25 1.37 -6.30
N LEU A 374 9.04 0.69 -7.12
CA LEU A 374 10.05 -0.28 -6.72
C LEU A 374 11.43 0.16 -7.21
N ALA A 375 12.43 0.22 -6.33
CA ALA A 375 13.82 0.42 -6.71
C ALA A 375 14.54 -0.90 -6.97
N ALA A 376 14.25 -1.91 -6.14
CA ALA A 376 14.90 -3.21 -6.19
C ALA A 376 13.96 -4.31 -5.68
N TYR A 377 14.34 -5.54 -5.95
CA TYR A 377 13.71 -6.73 -5.37
C TYR A 377 14.73 -7.66 -4.74
N ASP A 378 14.28 -8.42 -3.74
CA ASP A 378 14.98 -9.54 -3.13
C ASP A 378 14.15 -10.82 -3.39
N GLY A 379 14.39 -11.45 -4.54
CA GLY A 379 13.63 -12.58 -5.03
C GLY A 379 14.32 -13.92 -4.72
N VAL A 380 13.55 -14.89 -4.25
CA VAL A 380 14.00 -16.27 -4.08
C VAL A 380 12.97 -17.23 -4.66
N VAL A 381 13.45 -18.39 -5.13
CA VAL A 381 12.56 -19.49 -5.58
C VAL A 381 12.60 -20.59 -4.53
N GLY A 382 11.41 -20.93 -4.00
CA GLY A 382 11.22 -22.00 -3.04
C GLY A 382 11.20 -23.38 -3.67
N GLN A 383 11.09 -24.42 -2.82
CA GLN A 383 10.85 -25.78 -3.28
C GLN A 383 9.47 -25.90 -3.92
N PRO A 384 9.26 -26.81 -4.87
CA PRO A 384 7.94 -27.10 -5.41
C PRO A 384 6.95 -27.46 -4.29
N TYR A 385 5.77 -26.85 -4.37
CA TYR A 385 4.67 -27.04 -3.43
C TYR A 385 3.53 -27.83 -4.10
N THR A 386 3.14 -28.97 -3.53
CA THR A 386 2.02 -29.76 -4.04
C THR A 386 0.73 -29.36 -3.33
N THR A 387 -0.24 -28.80 -4.09
CA THR A 387 -1.55 -28.40 -3.54
C THR A 387 -2.39 -29.61 -3.16
N SER A 388 -3.23 -29.47 -2.13
CA SER A 388 -4.22 -30.48 -1.76
C SER A 388 -5.48 -30.45 -2.64
N VAL A 389 -5.63 -29.48 -3.51
CA VAL A 389 -6.79 -29.31 -4.40
C VAL A 389 -6.79 -30.44 -5.44
N GLN A 390 -7.82 -31.29 -5.40
CA GLN A 390 -7.93 -32.49 -6.23
C GLN A 390 -8.57 -32.23 -7.60
N THR A 391 -9.05 -31.03 -7.86
CA THR A 391 -9.63 -30.60 -9.14
C THR A 391 -8.65 -29.69 -9.87
N ALA A 392 -8.60 -29.81 -11.19
CA ALA A 392 -7.77 -28.93 -12.01
C ALA A 392 -8.18 -27.46 -11.84
N LEU A 393 -7.22 -26.55 -12.03
CA LEU A 393 -7.48 -25.12 -12.02
C LEU A 393 -8.45 -24.78 -13.16
N LYS A 394 -9.51 -24.05 -12.82
CA LYS A 394 -10.53 -23.64 -13.78
C LYS A 394 -10.38 -22.19 -14.20
N SER A 395 -10.73 -21.94 -15.45
CA SER A 395 -10.67 -20.59 -16.03
C SER A 395 -11.66 -19.59 -15.42
N ASP A 396 -12.66 -20.07 -14.68
CA ASP A 396 -13.61 -19.25 -13.93
C ASP A 396 -13.12 -18.85 -12.51
N GLY A 397 -11.92 -19.28 -12.10
CA GLY A 397 -11.33 -18.96 -10.81
C GLY A 397 -11.81 -19.80 -9.61
N THR A 398 -12.81 -20.68 -9.77
CA THR A 398 -13.46 -21.38 -8.66
C THR A 398 -12.54 -22.28 -7.83
N THR A 399 -11.39 -22.70 -8.35
CA THR A 399 -10.40 -23.54 -7.65
C THR A 399 -9.17 -22.77 -7.18
N TRP A 400 -9.00 -21.53 -7.63
CA TRP A 400 -7.80 -20.73 -7.37
C TRP A 400 -7.72 -20.24 -5.91
N SER A 401 -8.84 -19.81 -5.35
CA SER A 401 -8.88 -19.30 -3.97
C SER A 401 -8.43 -20.34 -2.93
N ALA A 402 -8.71 -21.62 -3.18
CA ALA A 402 -8.25 -22.70 -2.31
C ALA A 402 -6.73 -22.87 -2.36
N VAL A 403 -6.12 -22.80 -3.56
CA VAL A 403 -4.65 -22.86 -3.72
C VAL A 403 -4.00 -21.64 -3.10
N LEU A 404 -4.55 -20.44 -3.30
CA LEU A 404 -4.06 -19.20 -2.68
C LEU A 404 -4.08 -19.31 -1.15
N GLY A 405 -5.15 -19.88 -0.55
CA GLY A 405 -5.25 -20.11 0.88
C GLY A 405 -4.17 -21.03 1.42
N GLU A 406 -3.80 -22.07 0.67
CA GLU A 406 -2.68 -22.96 1.03
C GLU A 406 -1.33 -22.26 0.95
N ILE A 407 -1.10 -21.43 -0.07
CA ILE A 407 0.14 -20.64 -0.21
C ILE A 407 0.29 -19.65 0.95
N GLU A 408 -0.82 -18.99 1.34
CA GLU A 408 -0.80 -18.10 2.52
C GLU A 408 -0.53 -18.86 3.82
N ALA A 409 -1.16 -20.02 4.02
CA ALA A 409 -0.90 -20.85 5.20
C ALA A 409 0.58 -21.31 5.25
N ALA A 410 1.14 -21.69 4.11
CA ALA A 410 2.55 -22.06 4.00
C ALA A 410 3.49 -20.86 4.26
N ARG A 411 3.13 -19.66 3.81
CA ARG A 411 3.86 -18.42 4.10
C ARG A 411 3.88 -18.11 5.60
N VAL A 412 2.71 -18.22 6.24
CA VAL A 412 2.55 -17.99 7.69
C VAL A 412 3.38 -19.03 8.49
N ASP A 413 3.37 -20.29 8.05
CA ASP A 413 4.22 -21.34 8.64
C ASP A 413 5.72 -21.02 8.49
N ALA A 414 6.17 -20.58 7.33
CA ALA A 414 7.56 -20.23 7.07
C ALA A 414 8.04 -19.04 7.91
N GLY A 415 7.19 -18.05 8.14
CA GLY A 415 7.48 -16.87 8.95
C GLY A 415 8.71 -16.08 8.49
N ASP A 416 9.01 -16.10 7.18
CA ASP A 416 10.23 -15.48 6.62
C ASP A 416 10.07 -13.99 6.27
N GLY A 417 8.87 -13.43 6.46
CA GLY A 417 8.59 -12.01 6.25
C GLY A 417 8.50 -11.58 4.78
N ARG A 418 8.60 -12.52 3.83
CA ARG A 418 8.48 -12.25 2.39
C ARG A 418 7.03 -12.28 1.92
N ALA A 419 6.74 -11.56 0.83
CA ALA A 419 5.57 -11.86 0.03
C ALA A 419 5.76 -13.21 -0.67
N TRP A 420 4.68 -13.98 -0.82
CA TRP A 420 4.72 -15.24 -1.54
C TRP A 420 3.91 -15.17 -2.81
N TYR A 421 4.47 -15.69 -3.90
CA TYR A 421 3.82 -15.77 -5.20
C TYR A 421 3.84 -17.22 -5.69
N GLY A 422 2.69 -17.88 -5.64
CA GLY A 422 2.52 -19.22 -6.17
C GLY A 422 2.42 -19.17 -7.69
N VAL A 423 3.31 -19.87 -8.39
CA VAL A 423 3.26 -19.99 -9.85
C VAL A 423 2.61 -21.29 -10.24
N VAL A 424 1.53 -21.22 -11.01
CA VAL A 424 0.73 -22.38 -11.46
C VAL A 424 0.81 -22.53 -12.99
N ASN A 425 0.54 -23.75 -13.48
CA ASN A 425 0.49 -24.05 -14.91
C ASN A 425 -0.90 -24.61 -15.29
N PRO A 426 -1.94 -23.76 -15.47
CA PRO A 426 -3.26 -24.21 -15.90
C PRO A 426 -3.24 -24.66 -17.36
N ASP A 427 -4.22 -25.53 -17.74
CA ASP A 427 -4.34 -26.09 -19.07
C ASP A 427 -5.07 -25.19 -20.09
N TYR A 428 -5.50 -24.01 -19.67
CA TYR A 428 -6.19 -23.02 -20.50
C TYR A 428 -5.30 -21.76 -20.71
N THR A 429 -5.67 -20.91 -21.67
CA THR A 429 -4.94 -19.68 -22.05
C THR A 429 -5.78 -18.42 -21.97
N SER A 430 -7.05 -18.51 -21.55
CA SER A 430 -7.92 -17.36 -21.29
C SER A 430 -8.82 -17.63 -20.10
N GLY A 431 -9.18 -16.60 -19.37
CA GLY A 431 -9.88 -16.67 -18.09
C GLY A 431 -9.00 -16.17 -16.96
N VAL A 432 -9.26 -16.60 -15.72
CA VAL A 432 -8.50 -16.19 -14.55
C VAL A 432 -7.03 -16.58 -14.73
N ALA A 433 -6.15 -15.58 -14.65
CA ALA A 433 -4.71 -15.70 -14.85
C ALA A 433 -3.90 -15.52 -13.56
N GLY A 434 -4.49 -14.87 -12.57
CA GLY A 434 -3.94 -14.64 -11.26
C GLY A 434 -5.04 -14.47 -10.22
N MET A 435 -4.65 -14.40 -8.96
CA MET A 435 -5.52 -14.13 -7.82
C MET A 435 -4.65 -13.72 -6.63
N GLY A 436 -5.01 -12.60 -5.98
CA GLY A 436 -4.28 -12.08 -4.83
C GLY A 436 -5.18 -11.67 -3.67
N TYR A 437 -4.59 -11.51 -2.51
CA TYR A 437 -5.26 -10.87 -1.39
C TYR A 437 -5.17 -9.36 -1.47
N VAL A 438 -6.24 -8.66 -1.13
CA VAL A 438 -6.20 -7.22 -0.96
C VAL A 438 -5.59 -6.87 0.40
N GLY A 439 -4.42 -6.24 0.36
CA GLY A 439 -3.72 -5.80 1.58
C GLY A 439 -3.04 -6.91 2.37
N ALA A 440 -2.82 -8.10 1.78
CA ALA A 440 -2.05 -9.18 2.41
C ALA A 440 -1.05 -9.80 1.40
N PRO A 441 0.10 -10.31 1.88
CA PRO A 441 1.29 -10.49 1.03
C PRO A 441 1.36 -11.86 0.32
N SER A 442 0.23 -12.42 -0.12
CA SER A 442 0.23 -13.62 -0.94
C SER A 442 -0.63 -13.47 -2.20
N ALA A 443 -0.12 -14.00 -3.28
CA ALA A 443 -0.81 -14.09 -4.56
C ALA A 443 -0.39 -15.36 -5.31
N ILE A 444 -1.17 -15.73 -6.32
CA ILE A 444 -0.84 -16.80 -7.26
C ILE A 444 -1.09 -16.32 -8.69
N GLY A 445 -0.37 -16.85 -9.64
CA GLY A 445 -0.58 -16.55 -11.06
C GLY A 445 0.00 -17.63 -11.96
N TRP A 446 -0.41 -17.61 -13.21
CA TRP A 446 0.07 -18.59 -14.20
C TRP A 446 1.51 -18.34 -14.63
N ASP A 447 2.12 -19.34 -15.27
CA ASP A 447 3.51 -19.31 -15.74
C ASP A 447 3.68 -18.87 -17.21
N LYS A 448 2.63 -18.35 -17.84
CA LYS A 448 2.62 -18.04 -19.29
C LYS A 448 3.31 -16.71 -19.59
N LEU A 449 4.64 -16.73 -19.61
CA LEU A 449 5.43 -15.57 -20.03
C LEU A 449 5.20 -15.26 -21.53
N PRO A 450 5.19 -13.97 -21.94
CA PRO A 450 5.46 -12.78 -21.12
C PRO A 450 4.27 -12.27 -20.31
N SER A 451 3.03 -12.71 -20.60
CA SER A 451 1.82 -12.18 -19.94
C SER A 451 1.81 -12.38 -18.42
N ALA A 452 2.44 -13.42 -17.90
CA ALA A 452 2.59 -13.68 -16.46
C ALA A 452 3.25 -12.51 -15.69
N SER A 453 4.05 -11.68 -16.35
CA SER A 453 4.65 -10.49 -15.76
C SER A 453 3.60 -9.43 -15.40
N GLY A 454 2.70 -9.12 -16.32
CA GLY A 454 1.59 -8.20 -16.09
C GLY A 454 0.62 -8.73 -15.03
N VAL A 455 0.29 -10.03 -15.09
CA VAL A 455 -0.52 -10.70 -14.07
C VAL A 455 0.11 -10.56 -12.69
N ALA A 456 1.39 -10.86 -12.54
CA ALA A 456 2.08 -10.74 -11.26
C ALA A 456 2.08 -9.30 -10.73
N ALA A 457 2.29 -8.31 -11.61
CA ALA A 457 2.24 -6.91 -11.24
C ALA A 457 0.84 -6.49 -10.77
N HIS A 458 -0.23 -6.97 -11.41
CA HIS A 458 -1.62 -6.77 -11.01
C HIS A 458 -1.89 -7.37 -9.62
N GLU A 459 -1.56 -8.64 -9.41
CA GLU A 459 -1.80 -9.33 -8.14
C GLU A 459 -1.02 -8.69 -6.96
N TRP A 460 0.19 -8.21 -7.20
CA TRP A 460 0.92 -7.44 -6.19
C TRP A 460 0.29 -6.06 -5.95
N GLY A 461 -0.35 -5.45 -6.93
CA GLY A 461 -1.17 -4.28 -6.73
C GLY A 461 -2.25 -4.52 -5.67
N HIS A 462 -2.95 -5.66 -5.75
CA HIS A 462 -3.89 -6.10 -4.71
C HIS A 462 -3.19 -6.31 -3.36
N ASN A 463 -2.05 -6.99 -3.34
CA ASN A 463 -1.29 -7.18 -2.11
C ASN A 463 -0.90 -5.86 -1.43
N TRP A 464 -0.72 -4.80 -2.21
CA TRP A 464 -0.51 -3.44 -1.70
C TRP A 464 -1.79 -2.62 -1.56
N GLY A 465 -2.93 -3.29 -1.36
CA GLY A 465 -4.21 -2.67 -1.01
C GLY A 465 -4.94 -1.99 -2.16
N ARG A 466 -4.57 -2.24 -3.43
CA ARG A 466 -5.32 -1.69 -4.56
C ARG A 466 -6.50 -2.59 -4.91
N GLN A 467 -7.65 -1.97 -5.13
CA GLN A 467 -8.83 -2.59 -5.73
C GLN A 467 -8.79 -2.38 -7.24
N HIS A 468 -9.72 -3.01 -7.97
CA HIS A 468 -9.78 -2.90 -9.41
C HIS A 468 -10.12 -1.48 -9.89
N ALA A 469 -9.41 -0.99 -10.91
CA ALA A 469 -9.83 0.16 -11.67
C ALA A 469 -11.11 -0.16 -12.46
N PRO A 470 -12.04 0.79 -12.63
CA PRO A 470 -13.36 0.53 -13.23
C PRO A 470 -13.30 0.36 -14.76
N CYS A 471 -12.61 -0.67 -15.23
CA CYS A 471 -12.43 -1.00 -16.64
C CYS A 471 -12.55 -2.50 -16.88
N GLY A 472 -13.37 -2.93 -17.85
CA GLY A 472 -13.54 -4.34 -18.21
C GLY A 472 -14.48 -5.10 -17.27
N ASP A 473 -15.36 -4.39 -16.58
CA ASP A 473 -16.43 -4.93 -15.72
C ASP A 473 -15.92 -5.83 -14.55
N PRO A 474 -14.91 -5.37 -13.78
CA PRO A 474 -14.41 -6.14 -12.65
C PRO A 474 -15.43 -6.18 -11.52
N ALA A 475 -15.41 -7.25 -10.72
CA ALA A 475 -16.18 -7.31 -9.49
C ALA A 475 -15.62 -6.27 -8.48
N ASN A 476 -16.50 -5.54 -7.80
CA ASN A 476 -16.15 -4.56 -6.76
C ASN A 476 -15.06 -3.55 -7.18
N PRO A 477 -15.27 -2.75 -8.25
CA PRO A 477 -14.31 -1.75 -8.64
C PRO A 477 -14.14 -0.68 -7.55
N ASP A 478 -12.95 -0.08 -7.48
CA ASP A 478 -12.64 1.00 -6.55
C ASP A 478 -13.53 2.22 -6.83
N GLN A 479 -14.44 2.51 -5.90
CA GLN A 479 -15.38 3.63 -6.02
C GLN A 479 -14.67 5.01 -5.92
N HIS A 480 -13.42 5.03 -5.46
CA HIS A 480 -12.60 6.24 -5.32
C HIS A 480 -11.61 6.41 -6.49
N PHE A 481 -11.64 5.52 -7.47
CA PHE A 481 -10.75 5.64 -8.64
C PHE A 481 -11.10 6.93 -9.40
N PRO A 482 -10.15 7.88 -9.58
CA PRO A 482 -10.49 9.24 -9.98
C PRO A 482 -10.79 9.39 -11.48
N TYR A 483 -10.38 8.42 -12.31
CA TYR A 483 -10.47 8.53 -13.77
C TYR A 483 -11.54 7.62 -14.35
N GLY A 484 -12.51 8.21 -15.03
CA GLY A 484 -13.61 7.45 -15.65
C GLY A 484 -13.10 6.43 -16.66
N GLY A 485 -13.70 5.23 -16.65
CA GLY A 485 -13.30 4.14 -17.55
C GLY A 485 -11.97 3.47 -17.18
N GLY A 486 -11.44 3.72 -15.98
CA GLY A 486 -10.22 3.09 -15.48
C GLY A 486 -8.96 3.46 -16.27
N VAL A 487 -8.92 4.64 -16.87
CA VAL A 487 -7.73 5.14 -17.58
C VAL A 487 -6.68 5.66 -16.58
N THR A 488 -5.44 5.88 -17.04
CA THR A 488 -4.36 6.39 -16.19
C THR A 488 -4.54 7.86 -15.82
N GLY A 489 -5.23 8.65 -16.65
CA GLY A 489 -5.55 10.06 -16.41
C GLY A 489 -4.36 11.02 -16.53
N VAL A 490 -3.14 10.51 -16.47
CA VAL A 490 -1.88 11.27 -16.56
C VAL A 490 -0.91 10.57 -17.49
N TYR A 491 0.13 11.29 -17.92
CA TYR A 491 1.17 10.69 -18.77
C TYR A 491 2.06 9.75 -17.96
N GLY A 492 2.40 8.61 -18.58
CA GLY A 492 3.39 7.66 -18.08
C GLY A 492 4.63 7.63 -18.98
N TYR A 493 5.67 6.97 -18.51
CA TYR A 493 6.88 6.73 -19.27
C TYR A 493 7.42 5.33 -19.04
N ASP A 494 7.49 4.55 -20.09
CA ASP A 494 8.13 3.24 -20.08
C ASP A 494 9.64 3.41 -20.37
N GLN A 495 10.44 3.28 -19.33
CA GLN A 495 11.89 3.45 -19.43
C GLN A 495 12.57 2.38 -20.31
N VAL A 496 11.97 1.18 -20.42
CA VAL A 496 12.56 0.07 -21.18
C VAL A 496 12.34 0.27 -22.68
N SER A 497 11.10 0.59 -23.07
CA SER A 497 10.76 0.83 -24.48
C SER A 497 10.99 2.29 -24.91
N GLN A 498 11.25 3.19 -23.96
CA GLN A 498 11.38 4.64 -24.17
C GLN A 498 10.14 5.27 -24.81
N VAL A 499 8.96 4.84 -24.35
CA VAL A 499 7.67 5.28 -24.90
C VAL A 499 6.88 6.04 -23.84
N VAL A 500 6.33 7.19 -24.24
CA VAL A 500 5.36 7.93 -23.44
C VAL A 500 4.02 7.20 -23.49
N LYS A 501 3.41 6.94 -22.35
CA LYS A 501 2.08 6.36 -22.21
C LYS A 501 1.05 7.48 -22.10
N PRO A 502 0.01 7.50 -22.95
CA PRO A 502 -0.97 8.57 -22.93
C PRO A 502 -1.91 8.46 -21.70
N PRO A 503 -2.55 9.57 -21.29
CA PRO A 503 -3.53 9.56 -20.20
C PRO A 503 -4.76 8.67 -20.45
N THR A 504 -4.97 8.25 -21.69
CA THR A 504 -6.04 7.34 -22.12
C THR A 504 -5.64 5.87 -22.03
N ALA A 505 -4.39 5.55 -21.68
CA ALA A 505 -3.99 4.18 -21.37
C ALA A 505 -4.80 3.65 -20.19
N HIS A 506 -5.06 2.35 -20.12
CA HIS A 506 -5.81 1.75 -19.03
C HIS A 506 -4.90 1.39 -17.85
N ASP A 507 -5.44 1.60 -16.64
CA ASP A 507 -4.71 1.27 -15.42
C ASP A 507 -4.49 -0.25 -15.29
N LEU A 508 -3.31 -0.62 -14.80
CA LEU A 508 -2.89 -1.99 -14.53
C LEU A 508 -3.91 -2.78 -13.70
N MET A 509 -4.63 -2.11 -12.78
CA MET A 509 -5.62 -2.74 -11.92
C MET A 509 -6.99 -2.95 -12.60
N GLY A 510 -7.16 -2.64 -13.88
CA GLY A 510 -8.36 -2.92 -14.66
C GLY A 510 -8.33 -4.26 -15.38
N TYR A 511 -9.45 -4.62 -16.05
CA TYR A 511 -9.57 -5.79 -16.91
C TYR A 511 -9.60 -5.46 -18.41
N CYS A 512 -9.21 -4.23 -18.77
CA CYS A 512 -9.01 -3.81 -20.14
C CYS A 512 -7.63 -4.24 -20.67
N SER A 513 -6.97 -3.41 -21.46
CA SER A 513 -5.66 -3.70 -22.00
C SER A 513 -4.51 -3.67 -20.98
N ASN A 514 -4.73 -3.09 -19.79
CA ASN A 514 -3.74 -2.97 -18.70
C ASN A 514 -2.42 -2.37 -19.16
N ASP A 515 -2.51 -1.22 -19.84
CA ASP A 515 -1.41 -0.66 -20.61
C ASP A 515 -0.32 -0.05 -19.75
N TRP A 516 -0.70 0.53 -18.60
CA TRP A 516 0.22 1.21 -17.68
C TRP A 516 -0.35 1.34 -16.26
N ILE A 517 0.27 2.19 -15.43
CA ILE A 517 -0.17 2.50 -14.06
C ILE A 517 -0.59 3.97 -13.96
N SER A 518 -1.69 4.27 -13.27
CA SER A 518 -2.08 5.64 -12.94
C SER A 518 -1.25 6.18 -11.76
N ASP A 519 -1.24 7.50 -11.61
CA ASP A 519 -0.68 8.16 -10.42
C ASP A 519 -1.44 7.74 -9.15
N TYR A 520 -2.75 7.56 -9.23
CA TYR A 520 -3.59 7.08 -8.14
C TYR A 520 -3.14 5.70 -7.62
N THR A 521 -2.97 4.74 -8.53
CA THR A 521 -2.50 3.40 -8.18
C THR A 521 -1.06 3.44 -7.68
N TYR A 522 -0.17 4.17 -8.36
CA TYR A 522 1.23 4.32 -7.97
C TYR A 522 1.39 4.91 -6.56
N LEU A 523 0.71 6.03 -6.29
CA LEU A 523 0.74 6.68 -4.96
C LEU A 523 0.14 5.78 -3.88
N GLY A 524 -0.95 5.08 -4.18
CA GLY A 524 -1.54 4.11 -3.26
C GLY A 524 -0.57 3.01 -2.87
N VAL A 525 0.16 2.43 -3.83
CA VAL A 525 1.20 1.42 -3.59
C VAL A 525 2.37 2.00 -2.80
N LEU A 526 2.84 3.20 -3.17
CA LEU A 526 3.94 3.89 -2.48
C LEU A 526 3.61 4.11 -0.99
N ASN A 527 2.44 4.63 -0.70
CA ASN A 527 1.97 4.90 0.65
C ASN A 527 1.76 3.60 1.45
N TYR A 528 1.15 2.58 0.83
CA TYR A 528 0.97 1.28 1.48
C TYR A 528 2.31 0.67 1.90
N ARG A 529 3.30 0.66 1.01
CA ARG A 529 4.63 0.11 1.29
C ARG A 529 5.40 0.90 2.35
N ALA A 530 5.22 2.21 2.41
CA ALA A 530 5.78 3.05 3.45
C ALA A 530 5.21 2.73 4.84
N GLN A 531 3.91 2.43 4.91
CA GLN A 531 3.21 2.08 6.15
C GLN A 531 3.40 0.60 6.56
N HIS A 532 3.64 -0.29 5.60
CA HIS A 532 3.75 -1.74 5.81
C HIS A 532 5.09 -2.28 5.28
N PRO A 533 6.23 -1.90 5.88
CA PRO A 533 7.53 -2.41 5.43
C PRO A 533 7.61 -3.93 5.69
N LEU A 534 7.74 -4.73 4.62
CA LEU A 534 7.72 -6.19 4.69
C LEU A 534 8.89 -6.81 5.47
N SER A 535 9.98 -6.10 5.73
CA SER A 535 11.22 -6.73 6.18
C SER A 535 11.61 -6.48 7.63
N ALA A 536 11.22 -5.38 8.24
CA ALA A 536 11.83 -4.97 9.52
C ALA A 536 11.06 -5.43 10.76
N SER A 537 9.73 -5.50 10.73
CA SER A 537 8.92 -5.78 11.93
C SER A 537 8.81 -7.27 12.27
N GLN A 538 9.00 -8.16 11.30
CA GLN A 538 8.94 -9.62 11.50
C GLN A 538 10.29 -10.18 11.97
N VAL A 539 11.39 -9.57 11.59
CA VAL A 539 12.75 -10.05 11.93
C VAL A 539 13.05 -9.97 13.44
N GLY A 540 12.39 -9.08 14.17
CA GLY A 540 12.57 -8.92 15.62
C GLY A 540 11.80 -9.91 16.51
N ARG A 541 10.83 -10.66 15.97
CA ARG A 541 10.07 -11.64 16.78
C ARG A 541 10.78 -12.98 16.78
N ALA A 542 11.02 -13.54 17.98
CA ALA A 542 11.61 -14.85 18.11
C ALA A 542 10.69 -15.95 17.55
N VAL A 543 11.30 -16.94 16.90
CA VAL A 543 10.61 -18.17 16.52
C VAL A 543 10.18 -18.90 17.79
N GLN A 544 8.93 -19.35 17.86
CA GLN A 544 8.37 -19.97 19.05
C GLN A 544 7.26 -20.97 18.69
N PRO A 545 6.83 -21.83 19.63
CA PRO A 545 5.68 -22.68 19.42
C PRO A 545 4.43 -21.85 19.14
N ALA A 546 3.69 -22.21 18.10
CA ALA A 546 2.48 -21.56 17.68
C ALA A 546 1.47 -22.58 17.12
N LEU A 547 0.22 -22.18 17.02
CA LEU A 547 -0.80 -22.92 16.28
C LEU A 547 -1.07 -22.18 14.97
N LEU A 548 -0.84 -22.85 13.84
CA LEU A 548 -1.28 -22.38 12.53
C LEU A 548 -2.78 -22.63 12.42
N VAL A 549 -3.54 -21.54 12.35
CA VAL A 549 -5.00 -21.55 12.19
C VAL A 549 -5.33 -20.82 10.91
N TRP A 550 -6.06 -21.46 10.02
CA TRP A 550 -6.37 -20.93 8.71
C TRP A 550 -7.71 -21.42 8.20
N GLY A 551 -8.25 -20.75 7.21
CA GLY A 551 -9.55 -21.06 6.67
C GLY A 551 -10.08 -19.98 5.76
N ARG A 552 -11.35 -20.08 5.40
CA ARG A 552 -12.02 -19.14 4.51
C ARG A 552 -13.47 -18.89 4.89
N ILE A 553 -13.96 -17.76 4.47
CA ILE A 553 -15.33 -17.31 4.64
C ILE A 553 -15.95 -17.29 3.25
N GLU A 554 -16.90 -18.16 3.00
CA GLU A 554 -17.69 -18.18 1.79
C GLU A 554 -19.06 -17.52 2.05
N ARG A 555 -19.84 -17.27 1.00
CA ARG A 555 -21.09 -16.50 1.11
C ARG A 555 -22.05 -17.07 2.16
N ASP A 556 -22.16 -18.39 2.27
CA ASP A 556 -23.14 -19.13 3.08
C ASP A 556 -22.53 -19.93 4.25
N ARG A 557 -21.21 -20.05 4.31
CA ARG A 557 -20.53 -20.87 5.32
C ARG A 557 -19.15 -20.31 5.72
N VAL A 558 -18.73 -20.71 6.91
CA VAL A 558 -17.38 -20.51 7.42
C VAL A 558 -16.65 -21.85 7.42
N ILE A 559 -15.42 -21.88 6.93
CA ILE A 559 -14.60 -23.07 6.83
C ILE A 559 -13.35 -22.86 7.68
N LEU A 560 -13.23 -23.70 8.70
CA LEU A 560 -12.03 -23.79 9.52
C LEU A 560 -11.24 -25.03 9.05
N GLU A 561 -10.10 -24.80 8.48
CA GLU A 561 -9.20 -25.85 8.04
C GLU A 561 -8.49 -26.49 9.24
N PRO A 562 -8.00 -27.73 9.12
CA PRO A 562 -7.23 -28.36 10.18
C PRO A 562 -6.05 -27.51 10.59
N ALA A 563 -5.94 -27.26 11.89
CA ALA A 563 -4.85 -26.50 12.48
C ALA A 563 -3.61 -27.40 12.70
N PHE A 564 -2.43 -26.79 12.73
CA PHE A 564 -1.16 -27.49 12.93
C PHE A 564 -0.32 -26.80 14.00
N ARG A 565 0.35 -27.61 14.82
CA ARG A 565 1.40 -27.11 15.70
C ARG A 565 2.61 -26.79 14.83
N VAL A 566 3.14 -25.60 15.00
CA VAL A 566 4.24 -25.09 14.18
C VAL A 566 5.26 -24.41 15.08
N PHE A 567 6.49 -24.27 14.58
CA PHE A 567 7.53 -23.51 15.25
C PHE A 567 7.97 -22.40 14.32
N THR A 568 7.36 -21.23 14.50
CA THR A 568 7.48 -20.10 13.58
C THR A 568 7.42 -18.76 14.29
N ARG A 569 7.58 -17.68 13.56
CA ARG A 569 7.31 -16.33 14.06
C ARG A 569 5.80 -16.09 14.15
N PRO A 570 5.28 -15.60 15.29
CA PRO A 570 3.87 -15.28 15.41
C PRO A 570 3.39 -14.33 14.31
N SER A 571 2.24 -14.66 13.73
CA SER A 571 1.53 -13.81 12.77
C SER A 571 0.09 -13.71 13.24
N LEU A 572 -0.27 -12.56 13.80
CA LEU A 572 -1.61 -12.27 14.28
C LEU A 572 -2.32 -11.32 13.30
N PRO A 573 -3.66 -11.28 13.31
CA PRO A 573 -4.39 -10.37 12.44
C PRO A 573 -3.99 -8.91 12.71
N PRO A 574 -3.81 -8.10 11.67
CA PRO A 574 -3.48 -6.69 11.82
C PRO A 574 -4.63 -5.85 12.40
N THR A 575 -5.86 -6.32 12.23
CA THR A 575 -7.08 -5.61 12.67
C THR A 575 -8.02 -6.57 13.38
N SER A 576 -8.71 -6.07 14.41
CA SER A 576 -9.87 -6.76 14.99
C SER A 576 -11.05 -6.70 13.99
N GLY A 577 -12.00 -7.63 14.10
CA GLY A 577 -13.11 -7.69 13.16
C GLY A 577 -14.28 -8.56 13.66
N PRO A 578 -15.26 -8.82 12.77
CA PRO A 578 -16.51 -9.49 13.15
C PRO A 578 -16.37 -11.00 13.34
N TYR A 579 -15.20 -11.57 13.04
CA TYR A 579 -14.96 -13.00 13.17
C TYR A 579 -14.09 -13.28 14.39
N ARG A 580 -14.33 -14.44 14.99
CA ARG A 580 -13.60 -14.91 16.18
C ARG A 580 -13.12 -16.34 16.00
N ILE A 581 -11.86 -16.58 16.36
CA ILE A 581 -11.32 -17.91 16.65
C ILE A 581 -11.23 -18.08 18.15
N GLU A 582 -11.80 -19.17 18.67
CA GLU A 582 -11.71 -19.52 20.08
C GLU A 582 -11.26 -20.98 20.23
N GLY A 583 -10.17 -21.20 20.97
CA GLY A 583 -9.67 -22.50 21.35
C GLY A 583 -9.93 -22.79 22.82
N ARG A 584 -10.55 -23.92 23.16
CA ARG A 584 -10.88 -24.29 24.54
C ARG A 584 -10.25 -25.62 24.93
N ALA A 585 -9.91 -25.72 26.21
CA ALA A 585 -9.52 -26.96 26.85
C ALA A 585 -10.76 -27.83 27.19
N ARG A 586 -10.53 -29.10 27.59
CA ARG A 586 -11.61 -30.03 27.98
C ARG A 586 -12.41 -29.53 29.21
N ASP A 587 -11.79 -28.75 30.07
CA ASP A 587 -12.41 -28.14 31.25
C ASP A 587 -13.23 -26.87 30.91
N GLY A 588 -13.31 -26.52 29.61
CA GLY A 588 -14.00 -25.32 29.10
C GLY A 588 -13.18 -24.03 29.20
N SER A 589 -11.98 -24.04 29.79
CA SER A 589 -11.13 -22.86 29.86
C SER A 589 -10.66 -22.40 28.46
N SER A 590 -10.65 -21.08 28.23
CA SER A 590 -10.20 -20.49 26.97
C SER A 590 -8.68 -20.48 26.91
N LEU A 591 -8.12 -21.06 25.84
CA LEU A 591 -6.70 -21.09 25.55
C LEU A 591 -6.32 -20.10 24.45
N ILE A 592 -7.21 -19.88 23.50
CA ILE A 592 -7.04 -18.96 22.36
C ILE A 592 -8.32 -18.16 22.26
N ARG A 593 -8.20 -16.85 22.08
CA ARG A 593 -9.29 -15.96 21.67
C ARG A 593 -8.72 -14.87 20.77
N LEU A 594 -9.21 -14.79 19.55
CA LEU A 594 -8.70 -13.91 18.53
C LEU A 594 -9.86 -13.37 17.69
N ASP A 595 -10.10 -12.07 17.76
CA ASP A 595 -11.08 -11.39 16.92
C ASP A 595 -10.35 -10.81 15.70
N PHE A 596 -10.91 -10.97 14.47
CA PHE A 596 -10.21 -10.59 13.24
C PHE A 596 -11.17 -10.22 12.11
N ALA A 597 -10.65 -9.46 11.14
CA ALA A 597 -11.22 -9.30 9.82
C ALA A 597 -10.49 -10.23 8.83
N PRO A 598 -11.20 -11.06 8.07
CA PRO A 598 -10.58 -11.89 7.04
C PRO A 598 -10.13 -11.02 5.85
N ALA A 599 -9.04 -11.39 5.19
CA ALA A 599 -8.57 -10.74 4.00
C ALA A 599 -9.52 -11.01 2.81
N GLU A 600 -9.82 -9.98 2.04
CA GLU A 600 -10.54 -10.08 0.78
C GLU A 600 -9.64 -10.78 -0.24
N VAL A 601 -10.24 -11.67 -1.04
CA VAL A 601 -9.59 -12.30 -2.18
C VAL A 601 -10.06 -11.57 -3.42
N ALA A 602 -9.16 -10.85 -4.07
CA ALA A 602 -9.44 -10.24 -5.35
C ALA A 602 -9.69 -11.33 -6.41
N ASP A 603 -10.55 -11.06 -7.37
CA ASP A 603 -10.88 -11.98 -8.46
C ASP A 603 -11.59 -13.28 -8.02
N ALA A 604 -11.95 -13.42 -6.75
CA ALA A 604 -12.72 -14.56 -6.31
C ALA A 604 -14.16 -14.47 -6.82
N PRO A 605 -14.63 -15.42 -7.64
CA PRO A 605 -15.95 -15.34 -8.28
C PRO A 605 -17.11 -15.42 -7.28
N ASP A 606 -16.85 -15.93 -6.08
CA ASP A 606 -17.82 -16.09 -5.00
C ASP A 606 -17.70 -15.03 -3.89
N GLY A 607 -16.77 -14.08 -4.04
CA GLY A 607 -16.47 -13.07 -3.03
C GLY A 607 -15.92 -13.66 -1.73
N SER A 608 -15.22 -14.80 -1.81
CA SER A 608 -14.62 -15.46 -0.65
C SER A 608 -13.56 -14.59 0.00
N ARG A 609 -13.45 -14.71 1.31
CA ARG A 609 -12.41 -14.07 2.15
C ARG A 609 -11.64 -15.17 2.86
N SER A 610 -10.36 -14.94 3.14
CA SER A 610 -9.51 -15.95 3.78
C SER A 610 -8.76 -15.41 4.98
N PHE A 611 -8.23 -16.32 5.80
CA PHE A 611 -7.38 -15.97 6.92
C PHE A 611 -6.35 -17.07 7.17
N ALA A 612 -5.17 -16.70 7.63
CA ALA A 612 -4.16 -17.60 8.18
C ALA A 612 -3.34 -16.88 9.25
N PHE A 613 -3.19 -17.50 10.40
CA PHE A 613 -2.49 -16.92 11.54
C PHE A 613 -1.60 -17.97 12.21
N ALA A 614 -0.44 -17.55 12.69
CA ALA A 614 0.39 -18.30 13.63
C ALA A 614 0.18 -17.73 15.04
N VAL A 615 -0.71 -18.33 15.78
CA VAL A 615 -1.09 -17.89 17.13
C VAL A 615 -0.12 -18.48 18.16
N PRO A 616 0.62 -17.67 18.94
CA PRO A 616 1.50 -18.17 19.98
C PRO A 616 0.78 -19.12 20.94
N LEU A 617 1.26 -20.32 21.09
CA LEU A 617 0.68 -21.33 21.97
C LEU A 617 1.80 -22.28 22.43
N SER A 618 2.11 -22.24 23.73
CA SER A 618 3.09 -23.14 24.31
C SER A 618 2.66 -24.61 24.19
N SER A 619 3.60 -25.53 24.19
CA SER A 619 3.31 -26.96 23.97
C SER A 619 2.35 -27.52 25.01
N ASP A 620 2.51 -27.17 26.28
CA ASP A 620 1.61 -27.57 27.38
C ASP A 620 0.18 -27.05 27.20
N ARG A 621 0.02 -25.82 26.70
CA ARG A 621 -1.33 -25.29 26.38
C ARG A 621 -1.90 -25.96 25.14
N ALA A 622 -1.06 -26.23 24.12
CA ALA A 622 -1.47 -26.95 22.92
C ALA A 622 -1.94 -28.38 23.22
N ASP A 623 -1.32 -29.06 24.23
CA ASP A 623 -1.73 -30.41 24.66
C ASP A 623 -3.10 -30.40 25.37
N ARG A 624 -3.48 -29.29 25.95
CA ARG A 624 -4.80 -29.10 26.61
C ARG A 624 -5.91 -28.72 25.62
N LEU A 625 -5.57 -28.27 24.41
CA LEU A 625 -6.55 -27.85 23.43
C LEU A 625 -7.47 -29.02 23.06
N ALA A 626 -8.78 -28.85 23.21
CA ALA A 626 -9.78 -29.87 22.96
C ALA A 626 -10.70 -29.49 21.79
N THR A 627 -11.01 -28.20 21.64
CA THR A 627 -11.88 -27.70 20.57
C THR A 627 -11.35 -26.41 20.02
N LEU A 628 -11.59 -26.18 18.73
CA LEU A 628 -11.34 -24.91 18.06
C LEU A 628 -12.61 -24.48 17.34
N MET A 629 -13.06 -23.26 17.57
CA MET A 629 -14.27 -22.70 17.01
C MET A 629 -13.93 -21.47 16.18
N LEU A 630 -14.52 -21.37 14.98
CA LEU A 630 -14.59 -20.15 14.18
C LEU A 630 -16.04 -19.68 14.17
N ALA A 631 -16.28 -18.43 14.53
CA ALA A 631 -17.61 -17.84 14.53
C ALA A 631 -17.58 -16.39 14.00
N GLY A 632 -18.64 -15.97 13.35
CA GLY A 632 -18.82 -14.58 12.88
C GLY A 632 -20.04 -14.46 11.96
N GLU A 633 -20.64 -13.29 11.92
CA GLU A 633 -21.80 -12.95 11.08
C GLU A 633 -22.95 -13.99 11.21
N GLY A 634 -23.22 -14.44 12.44
CA GLY A 634 -24.30 -15.42 12.69
C GLY A 634 -23.98 -16.87 12.32
N ARG A 635 -22.76 -17.18 11.89
CA ARG A 635 -22.29 -18.51 11.47
C ARG A 635 -21.21 -19.01 12.40
N SER A 636 -21.11 -20.32 12.58
CA SER A 636 -20.03 -20.91 13.34
C SER A 636 -19.73 -22.34 12.88
N VAL A 637 -18.49 -22.74 13.08
CA VAL A 637 -18.02 -24.11 12.96
C VAL A 637 -17.12 -24.45 14.14
N THR A 638 -17.28 -25.64 14.71
CA THR A 638 -16.42 -26.13 15.78
C THR A 638 -15.81 -27.46 15.36
N VAL A 639 -14.51 -27.58 15.54
CA VAL A 639 -13.75 -28.82 15.32
C VAL A 639 -13.15 -29.29 16.66
N SER A 640 -13.05 -30.62 16.81
CA SER A 640 -12.48 -31.27 17.99
C SER A 640 -11.33 -32.17 17.58
N ALA A 641 -10.42 -32.42 18.53
CA ALA A 641 -9.32 -33.36 18.33
C ALA A 641 -9.83 -34.76 17.93
N ALA A 642 -9.17 -35.37 16.98
CA ALA A 642 -9.39 -36.79 16.66
C ALA A 642 -8.66 -37.69 17.68
N PRO A 643 -9.21 -38.87 18.01
CA PRO A 643 -8.67 -39.69 19.12
C PRO A 643 -7.29 -40.31 18.86
N GLU A 644 -6.86 -40.49 17.62
CA GLU A 644 -5.56 -41.12 17.30
C GLU A 644 -4.98 -40.54 15.99
N ALA A 645 -3.64 -40.38 15.94
CA ALA A 645 -2.94 -40.02 14.72
C ALA A 645 -2.92 -41.18 13.72
N ALA A 646 -3.17 -40.86 12.44
CA ALA A 646 -3.06 -41.85 11.36
C ALA A 646 -1.60 -42.22 11.10
N ALA A 647 -1.33 -43.52 10.83
CA ALA A 647 -0.04 -43.94 10.27
C ALA A 647 0.05 -43.46 8.82
N VAL A 648 1.25 -43.06 8.40
CA VAL A 648 1.54 -42.65 7.01
C VAL A 648 2.53 -43.63 6.40
N ASP A 649 2.13 -44.25 5.28
CA ASP A 649 3.01 -45.08 4.44
C ASP A 649 3.73 -44.23 3.40
N VAL A 650 4.99 -44.52 3.14
CA VAL A 650 5.87 -43.74 2.24
C VAL A 650 6.49 -44.66 1.20
N ARG A 651 6.30 -44.29 -0.07
CA ARG A 651 6.88 -45.08 -1.19
C ARG A 651 7.47 -44.16 -2.26
N ALA A 652 8.70 -44.43 -2.64
CA ALA A 652 9.35 -43.79 -3.79
C ALA A 652 8.67 -44.24 -5.10
N ILE A 653 8.38 -43.29 -6.00
CA ILE A 653 7.81 -43.50 -7.33
C ILE A 653 8.69 -42.84 -8.40
N PRO A 654 8.54 -43.17 -9.72
CA PRO A 654 9.31 -42.54 -10.78
C PRO A 654 9.20 -41.01 -10.81
N GLY A 655 10.26 -40.36 -11.33
CA GLY A 655 10.27 -38.91 -11.57
C GLY A 655 10.60 -38.07 -10.33
N GLY A 656 11.35 -38.60 -9.36
CA GLY A 656 11.76 -37.82 -8.17
C GLY A 656 10.53 -37.49 -7.27
N ARG A 657 9.58 -38.37 -7.23
CA ARG A 657 8.35 -38.24 -6.43
C ARG A 657 8.27 -39.27 -5.34
N VAL A 658 7.58 -38.93 -4.29
CA VAL A 658 7.29 -39.80 -3.15
C VAL A 658 5.77 -39.85 -2.97
N ARG A 659 5.22 -41.05 -2.93
CA ARG A 659 3.81 -41.29 -2.64
C ARG A 659 3.61 -41.48 -1.15
N LEU A 660 2.74 -40.68 -0.58
CA LEU A 660 2.27 -40.79 0.79
C LEU A 660 0.86 -41.38 0.79
N ARG A 661 0.58 -42.31 1.73
CA ARG A 661 -0.77 -42.87 1.95
C ARG A 661 -1.08 -42.91 3.43
N TRP A 662 -2.30 -42.54 3.78
CA TRP A 662 -2.76 -42.52 5.16
C TRP A 662 -4.28 -42.66 5.23
N ASP A 663 -4.82 -42.86 6.43
CA ASP A 663 -6.27 -42.87 6.67
C ASP A 663 -6.78 -41.42 6.79
N ALA A 664 -7.45 -40.93 5.73
CA ALA A 664 -8.01 -39.57 5.67
C ALA A 664 -9.18 -39.34 6.65
N THR A 665 -9.80 -40.40 7.17
CA THR A 665 -10.87 -40.25 8.18
C THR A 665 -10.31 -39.83 9.53
N ARG A 666 -9.09 -40.28 9.83
CA ARG A 666 -8.36 -39.94 11.04
C ARG A 666 -7.54 -38.68 10.90
N ALA A 667 -6.91 -38.47 9.77
CA ALA A 667 -6.13 -37.28 9.44
C ALA A 667 -6.62 -36.65 8.12
N PRO A 668 -7.56 -35.71 8.15
CA PRO A 668 -8.12 -35.10 6.93
C PRO A 668 -7.06 -34.37 6.11
N VAL A 669 -6.03 -33.84 6.74
CA VAL A 669 -4.91 -33.15 6.09
C VAL A 669 -3.59 -33.59 6.75
N VAL A 670 -2.58 -33.84 5.93
CA VAL A 670 -1.20 -34.03 6.35
C VAL A 670 -0.35 -32.90 5.79
N LEU A 671 0.35 -32.21 6.66
CA LEU A 671 1.31 -31.19 6.30
C LEU A 671 2.68 -31.83 6.08
N VAL A 672 3.28 -31.59 4.91
CA VAL A 672 4.58 -32.16 4.53
C VAL A 672 5.61 -31.05 4.43
N ARG A 673 6.74 -31.21 5.13
CA ARG A 673 7.88 -30.28 5.12
C ARG A 673 9.15 -30.92 4.61
N ASP A 674 9.97 -30.13 3.94
CA ASP A 674 11.38 -30.41 3.74
C ASP A 674 12.13 -30.22 5.08
N PRO A 675 12.70 -31.27 5.69
CA PRO A 675 13.32 -31.16 7.00
C PRO A 675 14.61 -30.31 7.01
N ALA A 676 15.25 -30.11 5.85
CA ALA A 676 16.47 -29.32 5.74
C ALA A 676 16.19 -27.81 5.73
N THR A 677 15.06 -27.39 5.16
CA THR A 677 14.68 -25.97 5.03
C THR A 677 13.55 -25.58 5.96
N GLY A 678 12.77 -26.55 6.48
CA GLY A 678 11.54 -26.32 7.22
C GLY A 678 10.36 -25.92 6.32
N GLN A 679 10.58 -25.71 5.01
CA GLN A 679 9.54 -25.23 4.10
C GLN A 679 8.43 -26.28 3.94
N VAL A 680 7.17 -25.83 4.00
CA VAL A 680 6.00 -26.63 3.62
C VAL A 680 6.05 -26.90 2.12
N ILE A 681 6.04 -28.18 1.74
CA ILE A 681 6.07 -28.64 0.35
C ILE A 681 4.77 -29.30 -0.09
N ALA A 682 3.85 -29.58 0.82
CA ALA A 682 2.47 -29.97 0.52
C ALA A 682 1.55 -29.83 1.74
N PHE A 683 0.29 -29.43 1.49
CA PHE A 683 -0.85 -29.85 2.28
C PHE A 683 -1.53 -30.99 1.53
N ALA A 684 -1.62 -32.15 2.14
CA ALA A 684 -2.08 -33.37 1.50
C ALA A 684 -3.44 -33.79 2.04
N ARG A 685 -4.42 -34.10 1.14
CA ARG A 685 -5.78 -34.51 1.46
C ARG A 685 -6.13 -35.82 0.74
N GLY A 686 -7.27 -36.42 1.13
CA GLY A 686 -7.85 -37.55 0.42
C GLY A 686 -7.14 -38.90 0.64
N GLY A 687 -6.23 -38.99 1.63
CA GLY A 687 -5.57 -40.23 2.01
C GLY A 687 -4.41 -40.65 1.12
N GLN A 688 -4.12 -39.92 0.04
CA GLN A 688 -2.97 -40.16 -0.83
C GLN A 688 -2.52 -38.85 -1.49
N THR A 689 -1.21 -38.65 -1.63
CA THR A 689 -0.60 -37.59 -2.44
C THR A 689 0.76 -38.00 -2.99
N ASP A 690 1.15 -37.43 -4.10
CA ASP A 690 2.48 -37.57 -4.69
C ASP A 690 3.24 -36.25 -4.53
N VAL A 691 4.29 -36.22 -3.74
CA VAL A 691 5.09 -35.02 -3.45
C VAL A 691 6.38 -35.06 -4.25
N VAL A 692 6.75 -33.96 -4.90
CA VAL A 692 8.03 -33.79 -5.60
C VAL A 692 9.09 -33.49 -4.57
N THR A 693 10.09 -34.37 -4.45
CA THR A 693 11.22 -34.15 -3.53
C THR A 693 12.42 -35.01 -3.91
N SER A 694 13.61 -34.44 -3.72
CA SER A 694 14.88 -35.17 -3.80
C SER A 694 15.41 -35.57 -2.42
N ARG A 695 14.67 -35.30 -1.35
CA ARG A 695 15.11 -35.55 0.03
C ARG A 695 14.98 -37.02 0.40
N ARG A 696 15.89 -37.45 1.28
CA ARG A 696 15.88 -38.80 1.88
C ARG A 696 14.97 -38.91 3.09
N GLU A 697 14.54 -37.78 3.62
CA GLU A 697 13.63 -37.67 4.76
C GLU A 697 12.57 -36.64 4.51
N LEU A 698 11.39 -36.82 5.09
CA LEU A 698 10.30 -35.86 5.14
C LEU A 698 9.90 -35.68 6.60
N SER A 699 9.52 -34.46 6.94
CA SER A 699 8.85 -34.14 8.20
C SER A 699 7.37 -33.95 7.92
N LEU A 700 6.53 -34.73 8.61
CA LEU A 700 5.08 -34.70 8.45
C LEU A 700 4.44 -34.22 9.75
N SER A 701 3.50 -33.29 9.66
CA SER A 701 2.55 -33.01 10.74
C SER A 701 1.25 -33.68 10.37
N VAL A 702 0.94 -34.77 11.07
CA VAL A 702 -0.30 -35.55 10.85
C VAL A 702 -1.39 -34.96 11.72
N GLY A 703 -2.33 -34.26 11.10
CA GLY A 703 -3.34 -33.45 11.78
C GLY A 703 -4.43 -34.27 12.45
N ASP A 704 -4.72 -33.91 13.72
CA ASP A 704 -5.89 -34.37 14.46
C ASP A 704 -7.06 -33.35 14.39
N ARG A 705 -7.05 -32.47 13.39
CA ARG A 705 -7.93 -31.31 13.14
C ARG A 705 -7.58 -30.04 13.94
N ILE A 706 -7.01 -30.13 15.12
CA ILE A 706 -6.73 -28.97 16.01
C ILE A 706 -5.28 -28.85 16.44
N GLY A 707 -4.38 -29.68 15.91
CA GLY A 707 -2.96 -29.59 16.26
C GLY A 707 -2.08 -30.54 15.47
N GLY A 708 -2.21 -31.82 15.72
CA GLY A 708 -1.45 -32.86 15.04
C GLY A 708 -0.14 -33.24 15.74
N ARG A 709 0.47 -34.29 15.21
CA ARG A 709 1.73 -34.88 15.69
C ARG A 709 2.78 -34.84 14.58
N ASP A 710 3.97 -34.43 14.92
CA ASP A 710 5.10 -34.46 14.00
C ASP A 710 5.71 -35.87 13.92
N VAL A 711 5.94 -36.34 12.70
CA VAL A 711 6.55 -37.62 12.37
C VAL A 711 7.64 -37.41 11.32
N ARG A 712 8.84 -37.93 11.56
CA ARG A 712 9.90 -38.00 10.52
C ARG A 712 9.84 -39.34 9.84
N LEU A 713 9.81 -39.32 8.52
CA LEU A 713 9.77 -40.54 7.70
C LEU A 713 10.95 -40.55 6.73
N SER A 714 11.64 -41.70 6.70
CA SER A 714 12.66 -41.94 5.70
C SER A 714 12.02 -42.30 4.36
N VAL A 715 12.53 -41.73 3.30
CA VAL A 715 12.13 -42.06 1.93
C VAL A 715 12.93 -43.28 1.49
N PRO A 716 12.27 -44.39 1.19
CA PRO A 716 12.99 -45.59 0.71
C PRO A 716 13.79 -45.26 -0.56
N GLN A 717 15.05 -45.67 -0.61
CA GLN A 717 15.86 -45.62 -1.84
C GLN A 717 15.41 -46.73 -2.78
N ARG A 718 15.43 -46.47 -4.08
CA ARG A 718 15.20 -47.50 -5.12
C ARG A 718 16.43 -48.38 -5.27
#